data_08e863f552babe291af8027e7e7596f9
#
_entry.id   08e863f552babe291af8027e7e7596f9
#
_cell.length_a   1.000
_cell.length_b   1.000
_cell.length_c   1.000
_cell.angle_alpha   90.00
_cell.angle_beta   90.00
_cell.angle_gamma   90.00
#
_symmetry.space_group_name_H-M   'P 1'
#
loop_
_entity.id
_entity.type
_entity.pdbx_description
1 polymer ?
#
loop_
_entity_poly.entity_id
_entity_poly.type
_entity_poly.pdbx_seq_one_letter_code
_entity_poly.pdbx_strand_id
1 'polypeptide(L)'
;MKSILTIFFILVLFIANCQDRSKWFEFYLPWNDSSKTVTDMSAYLDAPAGKHGFLQVTPDGHFKFENKSGNERFVGVVNVAVANFPTKEQAKILAARMAKFGINLVRIHLMDVEGNNGLFANSAQNTLQINAVRLDQMDYFIKCLKDKGIYFNFCIHSGRMYKTGDGIDSPVKNDQSKYVTLFNQKIIDLQKDFAQKTIGHVNPYTKLTYAEDPAMISVELTNENSMFLGWLSWNSDYIFGDVTGGIGPFYSAELDTKFNNWLGAKYENDSLLSLAWQGEGSGVVTELVKNGSFEQNLTNWSPLVAGGATGTITTDATTARHGTKSVKISVTKAGTENWHVQLKTNNFSVEKNKDYKIGFYAKADVAMEVRMEVMENQTWKWITGPFYTTTTDWKYYEVFYNSPFASNALIVAFEWGKQTGTFWLDSVTVTETFGIGLEEGESLTAKNVKRTRNSELGKYTKQRVGDNAEFYFDIEKRYTEELAGFLKNDLNVKCPVTFTNNYFGLADMYAQSQAYYIDFHMYWDHPNFPNGWSNTNFTLNNKSMLLNPEGSTINKIPLTKVKNMPHVLSEYNHAYPYIFQTEAPSLLYAYGSFFDLDGIVWHAYYDYMNNFSQRFQDMFFDIAMHPVMMTQMLLALPYRMKYIQKAQTFAEGNYRKQDVFNNTKIYKDNDVINIEDVNYGTSFLKHGFHHADFEADSTFLTGTLTSPGKVITSETGELMWDGQQGFFTVDNPYWQGATGYLGGKTIDLENISISNVTTTDNLNFASIQLISLDSLPIPQSKKMILLTSARLENQGLKWNDTKTALVSAGGTRALCEPVEAVITFKSSSPDSLSVYMLNPTGNRADSLQVNQSGESAQFNTNKNTLWYEISNHNKKSIIQGTKIRKETEENRLKASPNPGKYYTTIEFSFPENTDANFIMYNAFGQLVMKEQVLLASNQLQQKRVDISKLGDGIYFFGFQFNNGKRVIDKLVISK
;
A
#
# COMPACT_ATOMS: atom_id res chain seq x y z
N MET A 1 -47.99 60.50 -7.29
CA MET A 1 -46.96 60.28 -6.29
C MET A 1 -46.18 59.06 -6.77
N LYS A 2 -44.93 59.25 -7.20
CA LYS A 2 -44.07 58.23 -7.79
C LYS A 2 -43.35 57.45 -6.64
N SER A 3 -43.54 56.15 -6.57
CA SER A 3 -42.80 55.30 -5.67
C SER A 3 -41.60 54.71 -6.47
N ILE A 4 -40.41 55.10 -6.07
CA ILE A 4 -39.14 54.62 -6.60
C ILE A 4 -38.83 53.28 -5.91
N LEU A 5 -38.79 52.23 -6.70
CA LEU A 5 -38.33 50.90 -6.27
C LEU A 5 -36.81 50.86 -6.44
N THR A 6 -36.07 50.89 -5.35
CA THR A 6 -34.61 50.74 -5.35
C THR A 6 -34.27 49.26 -5.35
N ILE A 7 -33.79 48.72 -6.48
CA ILE A 7 -33.25 47.36 -6.61
C ILE A 7 -31.82 47.41 -6.11
N PHE A 8 -31.57 46.79 -4.98
CA PHE A 8 -30.21 46.50 -4.49
C PHE A 8 -29.64 45.34 -5.29
N PHE A 9 -28.75 45.58 -6.23
CA PHE A 9 -27.88 44.60 -6.84
C PHE A 9 -26.79 44.27 -5.81
N ILE A 10 -26.89 43.11 -5.15
CA ILE A 10 -25.76 42.51 -4.43
C ILE A 10 -24.85 41.91 -5.48
N LEU A 11 -23.80 42.63 -5.82
CA LEU A 11 -22.68 42.11 -6.60
C LEU A 11 -21.88 41.19 -5.68
N VAL A 12 -22.17 39.89 -5.72
CA VAL A 12 -21.27 38.88 -5.12
C VAL A 12 -20.04 38.82 -6.02
N LEU A 13 -19.03 39.54 -5.63
CA LEU A 13 -17.68 39.34 -6.18
C LEU A 13 -17.24 37.92 -5.80
N PHE A 14 -17.42 36.99 -6.73
CA PHE A 14 -16.60 35.80 -6.77
C PHE A 14 -15.18 36.29 -7.02
N ILE A 15 -14.40 36.49 -5.96
CA ILE A 15 -12.95 36.52 -6.06
C ILE A 15 -12.58 35.12 -6.47
N ALA A 16 -12.39 34.88 -7.78
CA ALA A 16 -11.65 33.76 -8.24
C ALA A 16 -10.30 33.84 -7.52
N ASN A 17 -10.06 32.97 -6.54
CA ASN A 17 -8.77 32.82 -5.91
C ASN A 17 -7.78 32.35 -6.98
N CYS A 18 -7.31 33.31 -7.79
CA CYS A 18 -6.19 33.08 -8.69
C CYS A 18 -4.98 32.88 -7.78
N GLN A 19 -4.53 31.65 -7.67
CA GLN A 19 -3.36 31.28 -6.90
C GLN A 19 -2.19 32.16 -7.37
N ASP A 20 -1.62 32.97 -6.46
CA ASP A 20 -0.48 33.81 -6.77
C ASP A 20 0.79 32.97 -6.92
N ARG A 21 1.07 32.55 -8.15
CA ARG A 21 2.29 31.81 -8.51
C ARG A 21 3.49 32.72 -8.79
N SER A 22 3.36 34.03 -8.62
CA SER A 22 4.46 34.98 -8.88
C SER A 22 5.65 34.76 -7.94
N LYS A 23 5.42 34.21 -6.76
CA LYS A 23 6.43 33.86 -5.76
C LYS A 23 7.01 32.45 -5.90
N TRP A 24 6.42 31.61 -6.76
CA TRP A 24 6.91 30.26 -6.94
C TRP A 24 8.25 30.27 -7.66
N PHE A 25 9.13 29.35 -7.29
CA PHE A 25 10.49 29.31 -7.76
C PHE A 25 10.84 27.97 -8.42
N GLU A 26 11.75 28.01 -9.38
CA GLU A 26 12.32 26.81 -9.98
C GLU A 26 13.39 26.23 -9.04
N PHE A 27 13.26 24.94 -8.74
CA PHE A 27 14.25 24.18 -7.97
C PHE A 27 14.63 22.92 -8.72
N TYR A 28 15.40 23.10 -9.79
CA TYR A 28 15.79 21.99 -10.67
C TYR A 28 16.94 21.19 -10.04
N LEU A 29 16.68 19.92 -9.70
CA LEU A 29 17.69 18.95 -9.28
C LEU A 29 18.34 18.33 -10.52
N PRO A 30 19.62 18.67 -10.86
CA PRO A 30 20.22 18.19 -12.08
C PRO A 30 20.24 16.65 -12.16
N TRP A 31 19.87 16.08 -13.30
CA TRP A 31 19.84 14.64 -13.51
C TRP A 31 21.24 13.99 -13.44
N ASN A 32 22.28 14.79 -13.61
CA ASN A 32 23.69 14.37 -13.56
C ASN A 32 24.42 14.82 -12.28
N ASP A 33 23.69 15.23 -11.24
CA ASP A 33 24.30 15.67 -9.99
C ASP A 33 24.72 14.47 -9.12
N SER A 34 26.03 14.38 -8.89
CA SER A 34 26.67 13.44 -7.96
C SER A 34 27.61 14.14 -7.00
N SER A 35 27.43 15.46 -6.79
CA SER A 35 28.29 16.30 -5.95
C SER A 35 28.28 15.85 -4.49
N LYS A 36 29.45 15.94 -3.86
CA LYS A 36 29.69 15.56 -2.46
C LYS A 36 29.39 16.73 -1.52
N THR A 37 28.14 16.86 -1.15
CA THR A 37 27.61 17.91 -0.27
C THR A 37 26.91 17.31 0.97
N VAL A 38 26.32 18.13 1.79
CA VAL A 38 25.54 17.65 2.95
C VAL A 38 24.34 16.77 2.57
N THR A 39 23.85 16.92 1.33
CA THR A 39 22.75 16.15 0.78
C THR A 39 23.18 14.81 0.14
N ASP A 40 24.47 14.49 0.15
CA ASP A 40 24.99 13.23 -0.40
C ASP A 40 24.86 12.09 0.62
N MET A 41 23.93 11.21 0.38
CA MET A 41 23.67 10.01 1.20
C MET A 41 24.46 8.78 0.74
N SER A 42 25.30 8.88 -0.30
CA SER A 42 26.01 7.73 -0.86
C SER A 42 26.98 7.06 0.14
N ALA A 43 27.44 7.79 1.16
CA ALA A 43 28.28 7.22 2.22
C ALA A 43 27.55 6.21 3.13
N TYR A 44 26.20 6.21 3.12
CA TYR A 44 25.37 5.26 3.85
C TYR A 44 25.04 4.01 3.03
N LEU A 45 25.56 3.90 1.79
CA LEU A 45 25.37 2.74 0.95
C LEU A 45 26.58 1.80 1.06
N ASP A 46 26.29 0.50 1.01
CA ASP A 46 27.31 -0.56 1.12
C ASP A 46 27.96 -0.88 -0.24
N ALA A 47 28.67 0.06 -0.84
CA ALA A 47 29.35 -0.14 -2.12
C ALA A 47 30.57 -1.07 -2.02
N PRO A 48 30.80 -2.02 -2.98
CA PRO A 48 29.82 -2.43 -4.01
C PRO A 48 28.68 -3.26 -3.43
N ALA A 49 27.50 -3.23 -4.06
CA ALA A 49 26.40 -4.11 -3.68
C ALA A 49 26.80 -5.57 -3.82
N GLY A 50 26.35 -6.41 -2.88
CA GLY A 50 26.71 -7.82 -2.82
C GLY A 50 28.01 -8.14 -2.04
N LYS A 51 28.74 -7.13 -1.52
CA LYS A 51 29.95 -7.37 -0.72
C LYS A 51 29.71 -8.16 0.58
N HIS A 52 28.46 -8.21 1.04
CA HIS A 52 28.07 -8.94 2.24
C HIS A 52 27.42 -10.31 1.95
N GLY A 53 27.57 -10.83 0.72
CA GLY A 53 26.96 -12.08 0.31
C GLY A 53 25.48 -11.93 -0.10
N PHE A 54 24.79 -13.05 -0.16
CA PHE A 54 23.39 -13.08 -0.60
C PHE A 54 22.42 -12.62 0.49
N LEU A 55 21.28 -12.07 0.06
CA LEU A 55 20.17 -11.75 0.93
C LEU A 55 19.46 -13.04 1.33
N GLN A 56 19.13 -13.16 2.60
CA GLN A 56 18.42 -14.28 3.20
C GLN A 56 17.22 -13.80 3.98
N VAL A 57 16.25 -14.68 4.21
CA VAL A 57 15.13 -14.46 5.12
C VAL A 57 15.47 -15.04 6.48
N THR A 58 15.29 -14.25 7.53
CA THR A 58 15.51 -14.68 8.91
C THR A 58 14.25 -15.36 9.48
N PRO A 59 14.39 -16.21 10.52
CA PRO A 59 13.22 -16.89 11.12
C PRO A 59 12.20 -15.94 11.75
N ASP A 60 12.60 -14.73 12.09
CA ASP A 60 11.73 -13.66 12.62
C ASP A 60 11.13 -12.76 11.51
N GLY A 61 11.28 -13.17 10.24
CA GLY A 61 10.61 -12.56 9.10
C GLY A 61 11.22 -11.25 8.63
N HIS A 62 12.55 -11.17 8.53
CA HIS A 62 13.26 -10.02 8.02
C HIS A 62 14.30 -10.40 6.96
N PHE A 63 14.80 -9.42 6.25
CA PHE A 63 15.95 -9.59 5.36
C PHE A 63 17.27 -9.37 6.09
N LYS A 64 18.25 -10.22 5.77
CA LYS A 64 19.62 -10.13 6.29
C LYS A 64 20.62 -10.61 5.26
N PHE A 65 21.75 -9.94 5.12
CA PHE A 65 22.86 -10.46 4.32
C PHE A 65 23.67 -11.51 5.10
N GLU A 66 24.19 -12.52 4.39
CA GLU A 66 24.96 -13.63 4.97
C GLU A 66 26.08 -13.17 5.91
N ASN A 67 26.84 -12.15 5.47
CA ASN A 67 28.05 -11.70 6.15
C ASN A 67 27.88 -10.31 6.81
N LYS A 68 26.65 -9.93 7.19
CA LYS A 68 26.36 -8.66 7.87
C LYS A 68 25.52 -8.91 9.12
N SER A 69 25.80 -8.19 10.18
CA SER A 69 24.96 -8.22 11.39
C SER A 69 23.74 -7.33 11.24
N GLY A 70 22.60 -7.77 11.80
CA GLY A 70 21.35 -7.03 11.79
C GLY A 70 20.52 -7.16 10.51
N ASN A 71 19.25 -6.80 10.64
CA ASN A 71 18.29 -6.87 9.56
C ASN A 71 18.43 -5.65 8.64
N GLU A 72 18.25 -5.85 7.35
CA GLU A 72 18.34 -4.79 6.33
C GLU A 72 16.99 -4.18 6.01
N ARG A 73 16.99 -2.90 5.65
CA ARG A 73 15.86 -2.19 5.07
C ARG A 73 16.24 -1.58 3.73
N PHE A 74 15.38 -1.75 2.75
CA PHE A 74 15.58 -1.22 1.41
C PHE A 74 14.73 0.03 1.17
N VAL A 75 15.35 1.01 0.52
CA VAL A 75 14.66 2.17 -0.05
C VAL A 75 14.96 2.18 -1.54
N GLY A 76 13.93 1.91 -2.31
CA GLY A 76 14.05 1.69 -3.73
C GLY A 76 13.24 2.66 -4.57
N VAL A 77 13.48 2.51 -5.86
CA VAL A 77 12.71 3.15 -6.92
C VAL A 77 12.47 2.15 -8.04
N VAL A 78 11.34 2.31 -8.74
CA VAL A 78 11.03 1.52 -9.93
C VAL A 78 11.57 2.23 -11.17
N ASN A 79 12.29 1.50 -12.03
CA ASN A 79 12.52 1.91 -13.40
C ASN A 79 11.61 1.09 -14.32
N VAL A 80 10.84 1.76 -15.17
CA VAL A 80 9.83 1.12 -16.01
C VAL A 80 10.25 1.09 -17.48
N ALA A 81 10.14 -0.07 -18.11
CA ALA A 81 10.31 -0.25 -19.54
C ALA A 81 11.65 0.34 -20.06
N VAL A 82 11.61 1.29 -21.02
CA VAL A 82 12.79 1.92 -21.64
C VAL A 82 13.77 2.56 -20.63
N ALA A 83 13.32 2.94 -19.45
CA ALA A 83 14.18 3.50 -18.41
C ALA A 83 15.22 2.49 -17.86
N ASN A 84 15.03 1.20 -18.09
CA ASN A 84 15.98 0.14 -17.73
C ASN A 84 17.16 0.00 -18.71
N PHE A 85 17.11 0.70 -19.85
CA PHE A 85 18.09 0.59 -20.93
C PHE A 85 18.79 1.91 -21.25
N PRO A 86 19.39 2.62 -20.24
CA PRO A 86 20.12 3.85 -20.51
C PRO A 86 21.39 3.56 -21.34
N THR A 87 21.89 4.58 -22.03
CA THR A 87 23.24 4.49 -22.62
C THR A 87 24.29 4.27 -21.53
N LYS A 88 25.48 3.77 -21.89
CA LYS A 88 26.55 3.52 -20.90
C LYS A 88 26.98 4.78 -20.15
N GLU A 89 26.96 5.93 -20.79
CA GLU A 89 27.22 7.23 -20.17
C GLU A 89 26.09 7.61 -19.18
N GLN A 90 24.84 7.48 -19.60
CA GLN A 90 23.68 7.75 -18.75
C GLN A 90 23.64 6.80 -17.54
N ALA A 91 23.94 5.52 -17.73
CA ALA A 91 23.95 4.50 -16.66
C ALA A 91 24.87 4.90 -15.49
N LYS A 92 26.08 5.39 -15.79
CA LYS A 92 27.03 5.87 -14.75
C LYS A 92 26.47 7.05 -13.97
N ILE A 93 25.86 8.00 -14.69
CA ILE A 93 25.29 9.22 -14.15
C ILE A 93 24.08 8.90 -13.26
N LEU A 94 23.16 8.11 -13.76
CA LEU A 94 21.95 7.72 -13.03
C LEU A 94 22.27 6.97 -11.75
N ALA A 95 23.15 5.96 -11.82
CA ALA A 95 23.58 5.22 -10.63
C ALA A 95 24.23 6.13 -9.56
N ALA A 96 25.05 7.09 -9.99
CA ALA A 96 25.70 8.03 -9.08
C ALA A 96 24.69 8.99 -8.43
N ARG A 97 23.69 9.46 -9.20
CA ARG A 97 22.63 10.33 -8.70
C ARG A 97 21.68 9.58 -7.75
N MET A 98 21.27 8.35 -8.09
CA MET A 98 20.47 7.50 -7.21
C MET A 98 21.20 7.28 -5.87
N ALA A 99 22.49 6.97 -5.91
CA ALA A 99 23.29 6.81 -4.70
C ALA A 99 23.34 8.10 -3.85
N LYS A 100 23.45 9.26 -4.48
CA LYS A 100 23.43 10.56 -3.78
C LYS A 100 22.15 10.76 -2.96
N PHE A 101 21.00 10.31 -3.47
CA PHE A 101 19.73 10.39 -2.75
C PHE A 101 19.46 9.20 -1.79
N GLY A 102 20.47 8.35 -1.56
CA GLY A 102 20.38 7.25 -0.60
C GLY A 102 19.55 6.05 -1.08
N ILE A 103 19.21 6.00 -2.37
CA ILE A 103 18.53 4.86 -2.99
C ILE A 103 19.47 3.67 -2.99
N ASN A 104 19.05 2.55 -2.38
CA ASN A 104 19.83 1.32 -2.31
C ASN A 104 19.19 0.14 -3.05
N LEU A 105 18.07 0.34 -3.74
CA LEU A 105 17.38 -0.69 -4.54
C LEU A 105 16.80 -0.06 -5.81
N VAL A 106 16.96 -0.74 -6.94
CA VAL A 106 16.23 -0.46 -8.18
C VAL A 106 15.39 -1.68 -8.54
N ARG A 107 14.09 -1.49 -8.61
CA ARG A 107 13.17 -2.47 -9.16
C ARG A 107 13.14 -2.34 -10.68
N ILE A 108 13.62 -3.39 -11.38
CA ILE A 108 13.68 -3.45 -12.84
C ILE A 108 12.35 -4.01 -13.34
N HIS A 109 11.49 -3.12 -13.83
CA HIS A 109 10.09 -3.46 -14.11
C HIS A 109 9.75 -3.35 -15.60
N LEU A 110 8.77 -4.16 -16.06
CA LEU A 110 8.18 -4.15 -17.40
C LEU A 110 9.23 -4.30 -18.52
N MET A 111 10.19 -5.21 -18.34
CA MET A 111 11.21 -5.47 -19.34
C MET A 111 10.90 -6.65 -20.26
N ASP A 112 9.87 -7.45 -19.95
CA ASP A 112 9.39 -8.61 -20.72
C ASP A 112 8.45 -8.20 -21.88
N VAL A 113 8.62 -7.00 -22.43
CA VAL A 113 7.89 -6.47 -23.57
C VAL A 113 8.79 -6.35 -24.80
N GLU A 114 8.19 -6.05 -25.95
CA GLU A 114 8.88 -5.98 -27.23
C GLU A 114 9.39 -4.59 -27.60
N GLY A 115 10.34 -4.55 -28.51
CA GLY A 115 10.82 -3.35 -29.16
C GLY A 115 11.68 -2.47 -28.27
N ASN A 116 11.45 -1.16 -28.35
CA ASN A 116 12.27 -0.20 -27.61
C ASN A 116 12.01 -0.18 -26.10
N ASN A 117 10.88 -0.69 -25.68
CA ASN A 117 10.45 -0.66 -24.28
C ASN A 117 10.92 -1.86 -23.46
N GLY A 118 11.39 -2.95 -24.09
CA GLY A 118 11.72 -4.17 -23.38
C GLY A 118 12.85 -4.99 -23.98
N LEU A 119 13.03 -6.21 -23.43
CA LEU A 119 14.09 -7.13 -23.79
C LEU A 119 13.78 -7.99 -25.02
N PHE A 120 12.52 -8.11 -25.47
CA PHE A 120 12.23 -8.88 -26.66
C PHE A 120 12.46 -8.08 -27.93
N ALA A 121 13.07 -8.72 -28.93
CA ALA A 121 13.16 -8.16 -30.26
C ALA A 121 11.77 -7.99 -30.86
N ASN A 122 11.54 -6.89 -31.59
CA ASN A 122 10.26 -6.64 -32.23
C ASN A 122 10.00 -7.69 -33.34
N SER A 123 8.96 -8.48 -33.18
CA SER A 123 8.57 -9.53 -34.12
C SER A 123 7.05 -9.63 -34.20
N ALA A 124 6.50 -9.65 -35.44
CA ALA A 124 5.08 -9.87 -35.60
C ALA A 124 4.62 -11.30 -35.25
N GLN A 125 5.54 -12.25 -35.15
CA GLN A 125 5.23 -13.67 -35.04
C GLN A 125 5.39 -14.27 -33.65
N ASN A 126 6.46 -13.91 -32.92
CA ASN A 126 6.78 -14.51 -31.63
C ASN A 126 7.53 -13.55 -30.71
N THR A 127 7.68 -13.96 -29.45
CA THR A 127 8.43 -13.25 -28.40
C THR A 127 9.58 -14.12 -27.86
N LEU A 128 10.32 -14.82 -28.75
CA LEU A 128 11.37 -15.78 -28.36
C LEU A 128 12.78 -15.17 -28.37
N GLN A 129 13.01 -14.09 -29.09
CA GLN A 129 14.33 -13.52 -29.31
C GLN A 129 14.59 -12.37 -28.34
N ILE A 130 15.67 -12.47 -27.58
CA ILE A 130 16.16 -11.36 -26.74
C ILE A 130 16.90 -10.33 -27.62
N ASN A 131 16.61 -9.07 -27.38
CA ASN A 131 17.31 -7.94 -27.99
C ASN A 131 18.68 -7.77 -27.32
N ALA A 132 19.75 -8.21 -28.01
CA ALA A 132 21.10 -8.18 -27.46
C ALA A 132 21.59 -6.76 -27.09
N VAL A 133 21.14 -5.74 -27.81
CA VAL A 133 21.52 -4.34 -27.51
C VAL A 133 20.88 -3.89 -26.18
N ARG A 134 19.61 -4.22 -25.99
CA ARG A 134 18.91 -3.91 -24.72
C ARG A 134 19.49 -4.68 -23.56
N LEU A 135 19.81 -5.94 -23.76
CA LEU A 135 20.45 -6.76 -22.72
C LEU A 135 21.81 -6.17 -22.33
N ASP A 136 22.68 -5.80 -23.31
CA ASP A 136 23.97 -5.15 -23.01
C ASP A 136 23.82 -3.82 -22.26
N GLN A 137 22.79 -3.02 -22.59
CA GLN A 137 22.51 -1.76 -21.89
C GLN A 137 22.11 -2.04 -20.43
N MET A 138 21.21 -3.01 -20.18
CA MET A 138 20.77 -3.42 -18.85
C MET A 138 21.93 -4.01 -18.04
N ASP A 139 22.74 -4.88 -18.62
CA ASP A 139 23.94 -5.46 -18.01
C ASP A 139 24.89 -4.38 -17.50
N TYR A 140 25.12 -3.36 -18.32
CA TYR A 140 26.00 -2.25 -17.96
C TYR A 140 25.38 -1.37 -16.88
N PHE A 141 24.06 -1.13 -16.95
CA PHE A 141 23.37 -0.36 -15.92
C PHE A 141 23.42 -1.06 -14.56
N ILE A 142 23.13 -2.38 -14.52
CA ILE A 142 23.25 -3.21 -13.30
C ILE A 142 24.66 -3.14 -12.71
N LYS A 143 25.69 -3.23 -13.56
CA LYS A 143 27.08 -3.05 -13.13
C LYS A 143 27.29 -1.67 -12.49
N CYS A 144 26.77 -0.61 -13.05
CA CYS A 144 26.90 0.74 -12.49
C CYS A 144 26.15 0.89 -11.15
N LEU A 145 24.95 0.29 -11.02
CA LEU A 145 24.20 0.24 -9.76
C LEU A 145 25.02 -0.49 -8.68
N LYS A 146 25.52 -1.68 -9.03
CA LYS A 146 26.36 -2.51 -8.13
C LYS A 146 27.56 -1.74 -7.61
N ASP A 147 28.30 -1.04 -8.46
CA ASP A 147 29.47 -0.24 -8.06
C ASP A 147 29.12 0.87 -7.06
N LYS A 148 27.88 1.33 -7.04
CA LYS A 148 27.40 2.39 -6.15
C LYS A 148 26.72 1.87 -4.87
N GLY A 149 26.70 0.56 -4.66
CA GLY A 149 26.05 -0.06 -3.51
C GLY A 149 24.52 -0.13 -3.64
N ILE A 150 24.02 -0.11 -4.89
CA ILE A 150 22.60 -0.20 -5.19
C ILE A 150 22.30 -1.63 -5.67
N TYR A 151 21.40 -2.26 -5.00
CA TYR A 151 20.89 -3.60 -5.31
C TYR A 151 19.80 -3.52 -6.38
N PHE A 152 19.43 -4.67 -6.96
CA PHE A 152 18.31 -4.75 -7.89
C PHE A 152 17.44 -5.97 -7.62
N ASN A 153 16.17 -5.87 -7.99
CA ASN A 153 15.29 -7.02 -8.11
C ASN A 153 14.89 -7.25 -9.58
N PHE A 154 14.40 -8.43 -9.89
CA PHE A 154 14.07 -8.86 -11.24
C PHE A 154 12.64 -9.40 -11.28
N CYS A 155 11.77 -8.86 -12.15
CA CYS A 155 10.44 -9.40 -12.37
C CYS A 155 10.40 -10.24 -13.65
N ILE A 156 9.94 -11.50 -13.56
CA ILE A 156 9.91 -12.43 -14.71
C ILE A 156 8.77 -12.09 -15.66
N HIS A 157 7.57 -11.82 -15.11
CA HIS A 157 6.38 -11.55 -15.93
C HIS A 157 5.68 -10.27 -15.47
N SER A 158 5.62 -9.29 -16.37
CA SER A 158 4.91 -8.03 -16.14
C SER A 158 3.93 -7.71 -17.27
N GLY A 159 4.40 -7.73 -18.52
CA GLY A 159 3.62 -7.23 -19.67
C GLY A 159 3.77 -8.04 -20.95
N ARG A 160 4.36 -9.22 -20.93
CA ARG A 160 4.57 -10.06 -22.11
C ARG A 160 3.25 -10.52 -22.70
N MET A 161 3.06 -10.19 -24.00
CA MET A 161 1.93 -10.65 -24.80
C MET A 161 2.39 -11.83 -25.65
N TYR A 162 1.84 -13.01 -25.42
CA TYR A 162 2.24 -14.25 -26.09
C TYR A 162 1.51 -14.42 -27.42
N LYS A 163 2.21 -14.90 -28.43
CA LYS A 163 1.75 -15.06 -29.81
C LYS A 163 1.71 -16.55 -30.20
N THR A 164 0.94 -16.89 -31.21
CA THR A 164 0.88 -18.28 -31.70
C THR A 164 2.24 -18.81 -32.17
N GLY A 165 3.12 -17.96 -32.70
CA GLY A 165 4.50 -18.29 -33.04
C GLY A 165 5.42 -18.61 -31.84
N ASP A 166 4.95 -18.36 -30.62
CA ASP A 166 5.59 -18.85 -29.40
C ASP A 166 5.28 -20.32 -29.08
N GLY A 167 4.48 -20.99 -29.92
CA GLY A 167 4.09 -22.39 -29.77
C GLY A 167 2.84 -22.60 -28.91
N ILE A 168 2.12 -21.54 -28.59
CA ILE A 168 0.86 -21.61 -27.83
C ILE A 168 -0.35 -21.74 -28.77
N ASP A 169 -1.42 -22.33 -28.29
CA ASP A 169 -2.59 -22.65 -29.09
C ASP A 169 -3.49 -21.44 -29.38
N SER A 170 -3.53 -20.48 -28.45
CA SER A 170 -4.28 -19.22 -28.59
C SER A 170 -3.45 -18.04 -28.05
N PRO A 171 -3.41 -16.89 -28.73
CA PRO A 171 -2.58 -15.77 -28.30
C PRO A 171 -3.15 -15.09 -27.02
N VAL A 172 -2.24 -14.65 -26.14
CA VAL A 172 -2.54 -13.76 -25.02
C VAL A 172 -2.30 -12.33 -25.46
N LYS A 173 -3.36 -11.54 -25.65
CA LYS A 173 -3.34 -10.28 -26.41
C LYS A 173 -3.42 -9.01 -25.57
N ASN A 174 -3.81 -9.11 -24.30
CA ASN A 174 -4.06 -7.94 -23.45
C ASN A 174 -3.96 -8.30 -21.96
N ASP A 175 -3.98 -7.30 -21.10
CA ASP A 175 -3.90 -7.48 -19.65
C ASP A 175 -5.01 -8.35 -19.09
N GLN A 176 -6.20 -8.36 -19.70
CA GLN A 176 -7.33 -9.17 -19.24
C GLN A 176 -7.13 -10.67 -19.53
N SER A 177 -6.21 -11.02 -20.43
CA SER A 177 -5.83 -12.40 -20.69
C SER A 177 -4.57 -12.87 -19.95
N LYS A 178 -3.90 -12.01 -19.19
CA LYS A 178 -2.64 -12.34 -18.49
C LYS A 178 -2.78 -13.47 -17.46
N TYR A 179 -3.96 -13.69 -16.91
CA TYR A 179 -4.23 -14.76 -15.95
C TYR A 179 -3.92 -16.17 -16.44
N VAL A 180 -3.93 -16.38 -17.77
CA VAL A 180 -3.54 -17.63 -18.42
C VAL A 180 -2.11 -18.03 -18.07
N THR A 181 -1.25 -17.05 -17.79
CA THR A 181 0.16 -17.27 -17.44
C THR A 181 0.37 -18.05 -16.13
N LEU A 182 -0.66 -18.12 -15.29
CA LEU A 182 -0.64 -18.81 -14.01
C LEU A 182 -0.99 -20.31 -14.13
N PHE A 183 -1.66 -20.75 -15.21
CA PHE A 183 -2.14 -22.12 -15.29
C PHE A 183 -1.85 -22.87 -16.60
N ASN A 184 -1.49 -22.14 -17.68
CA ASN A 184 -1.15 -22.80 -18.94
C ASN A 184 0.33 -23.21 -18.98
N GLN A 185 0.61 -24.52 -19.07
CA GLN A 185 1.96 -25.07 -18.97
C GLN A 185 2.92 -24.54 -20.02
N LYS A 186 2.48 -24.40 -21.28
CA LYS A 186 3.33 -23.86 -22.35
C LYS A 186 3.80 -22.45 -22.05
N ILE A 187 2.91 -21.62 -21.48
CA ILE A 187 3.23 -20.23 -21.11
C ILE A 187 4.16 -20.21 -19.87
N ILE A 188 3.97 -21.10 -18.91
CA ILE A 188 4.89 -21.26 -17.77
C ILE A 188 6.29 -21.64 -18.28
N ASP A 189 6.38 -22.56 -19.24
CA ASP A 189 7.65 -22.95 -19.84
C ASP A 189 8.32 -21.79 -20.61
N LEU A 190 7.54 -20.91 -21.25
CA LEU A 190 8.07 -19.70 -21.88
C LEU A 190 8.57 -18.66 -20.87
N GLN A 191 8.03 -18.63 -19.65
CA GLN A 191 8.54 -17.81 -18.56
C GLN A 191 9.86 -18.37 -18.03
N LYS A 192 9.99 -19.71 -17.92
CA LYS A 192 11.25 -20.36 -17.58
C LYS A 192 12.33 -20.10 -18.65
N ASP A 193 11.99 -20.19 -19.93
CA ASP A 193 12.90 -19.84 -21.05
C ASP A 193 13.38 -18.39 -20.96
N PHE A 194 12.48 -17.44 -20.66
CA PHE A 194 12.85 -16.04 -20.45
C PHE A 194 13.81 -15.89 -19.24
N ALA A 195 13.51 -16.53 -18.11
CA ALA A 195 14.39 -16.51 -16.95
C ALA A 195 15.76 -17.13 -17.24
N GLN A 196 15.82 -18.23 -17.99
CA GLN A 196 17.08 -18.84 -18.43
C GLN A 196 17.91 -17.89 -19.29
N LYS A 197 17.27 -17.16 -20.22
CA LYS A 197 17.92 -16.22 -21.14
C LYS A 197 18.35 -14.91 -20.48
N THR A 198 17.80 -14.59 -19.31
CA THR A 198 18.06 -13.33 -18.58
C THR A 198 18.77 -13.61 -17.25
N ILE A 199 18.15 -14.27 -16.29
CA ILE A 199 18.72 -14.55 -14.97
C ILE A 199 19.91 -15.53 -15.07
N GLY A 200 19.84 -16.51 -15.96
CA GLY A 200 20.91 -17.46 -16.27
C GLY A 200 21.99 -16.92 -17.21
N HIS A 201 21.80 -15.72 -17.77
CA HIS A 201 22.78 -15.06 -18.64
C HIS A 201 23.99 -14.54 -17.85
N VAL A 202 25.18 -14.70 -18.39
CA VAL A 202 26.41 -14.12 -17.81
C VAL A 202 26.54 -12.66 -18.21
N ASN A 203 26.40 -11.75 -17.26
CA ASN A 203 26.64 -10.32 -17.48
C ASN A 203 28.13 -10.09 -17.82
N PRO A 204 28.45 -9.55 -19.02
CA PRO A 204 29.83 -9.42 -19.47
C PRO A 204 30.66 -8.42 -18.64
N TYR A 205 30.03 -7.58 -17.81
CA TYR A 205 30.69 -6.57 -17.01
C TYR A 205 30.95 -7.02 -15.57
N THR A 206 30.07 -7.82 -14.97
CA THR A 206 30.23 -8.37 -13.62
C THR A 206 30.89 -9.75 -13.64
N LYS A 207 30.87 -10.47 -14.78
CA LYS A 207 31.36 -11.84 -14.99
C LYS A 207 30.57 -12.89 -14.20
N LEU A 208 29.39 -12.55 -13.72
CA LEU A 208 28.47 -13.43 -13.00
C LEU A 208 27.18 -13.55 -13.80
N THR A 209 26.46 -14.66 -13.64
CA THR A 209 25.04 -14.69 -13.96
C THR A 209 24.28 -13.81 -12.95
N TYR A 210 23.08 -13.35 -13.28
CA TYR A 210 22.29 -12.64 -12.26
C TYR A 210 21.93 -13.57 -11.10
N ALA A 211 21.70 -14.87 -11.36
CA ALA A 211 21.47 -15.88 -10.32
C ALA A 211 22.61 -15.96 -9.29
N GLU A 212 23.85 -15.76 -9.74
CA GLU A 212 25.07 -15.83 -8.93
C GLU A 212 25.53 -14.44 -8.43
N ASP A 213 24.87 -13.37 -8.84
CA ASP A 213 25.25 -12.01 -8.41
C ASP A 213 24.53 -11.64 -7.11
N PRO A 214 25.22 -11.49 -5.97
CA PRO A 214 24.61 -11.11 -4.71
C PRO A 214 24.06 -9.66 -4.70
N ALA A 215 24.24 -8.89 -5.78
CA ALA A 215 23.56 -7.63 -5.95
C ALA A 215 22.10 -7.80 -6.38
N MET A 216 21.68 -8.96 -6.90
CA MET A 216 20.27 -9.32 -7.09
C MET A 216 19.70 -9.78 -5.75
N ILE A 217 18.79 -8.99 -5.17
CA ILE A 217 18.25 -9.28 -3.84
C ILE A 217 16.98 -10.10 -3.85
N SER A 218 16.24 -10.10 -4.95
CA SER A 218 14.99 -10.86 -5.07
C SER A 218 14.59 -11.07 -6.53
N VAL A 219 13.72 -12.07 -6.72
CA VAL A 219 13.01 -12.31 -7.98
C VAL A 219 11.51 -12.27 -7.70
N GLU A 220 10.77 -11.49 -8.50
CA GLU A 220 9.31 -11.50 -8.56
C GLU A 220 8.87 -12.42 -9.71
N LEU A 221 7.97 -13.36 -9.45
CA LEU A 221 7.47 -14.26 -10.48
C LEU A 221 6.54 -13.55 -11.44
N THR A 222 5.62 -12.73 -10.92
CA THR A 222 4.64 -11.99 -11.75
C THR A 222 4.23 -10.68 -11.08
N ASN A 223 3.96 -9.66 -11.90
CA ASN A 223 3.49 -8.37 -11.44
C ASN A 223 1.97 -8.29 -11.48
N GLU A 224 1.34 -7.89 -10.36
CA GLU A 224 -0.10 -7.62 -10.22
C GLU A 224 -0.98 -8.66 -10.92
N ASN A 225 -0.69 -9.92 -10.74
CA ASN A 225 -1.38 -11.03 -11.40
C ASN A 225 -1.73 -12.11 -10.40
N SER A 226 -3.02 -12.39 -10.24
CA SER A 226 -3.58 -13.37 -9.31
C SER A 226 -4.90 -13.88 -9.85
N MET A 227 -5.18 -15.19 -9.66
CA MET A 227 -6.48 -15.76 -9.98
C MET A 227 -7.60 -15.08 -9.19
N PHE A 228 -7.32 -14.66 -7.96
CA PHE A 228 -8.28 -13.93 -7.11
C PHE A 228 -8.54 -12.52 -7.63
N LEU A 229 -7.53 -11.81 -8.17
CA LEU A 229 -7.74 -10.54 -8.88
C LEU A 229 -8.72 -10.74 -10.04
N GLY A 230 -8.48 -11.72 -10.87
CA GLY A 230 -9.34 -12.01 -12.01
C GLY A 230 -10.75 -12.42 -11.58
N TRP A 231 -10.88 -13.22 -10.53
CA TRP A 231 -12.17 -13.77 -10.07
C TRP A 231 -13.00 -12.76 -9.27
N LEU A 232 -12.39 -12.01 -8.33
CA LEU A 232 -13.11 -11.13 -7.41
C LEU A 232 -13.24 -9.68 -7.91
N SER A 233 -12.65 -9.33 -9.07
CA SER A 233 -12.79 -8.00 -9.65
C SER A 233 -14.21 -7.78 -10.21
N TRP A 234 -14.58 -6.50 -10.38
CA TRP A 234 -15.87 -6.08 -10.97
C TRP A 234 -16.12 -6.61 -12.40
N ASN A 235 -15.07 -7.03 -13.11
CA ASN A 235 -15.12 -7.50 -14.49
C ASN A 235 -14.85 -9.01 -14.63
N SER A 236 -14.94 -9.76 -13.54
CA SER A 236 -14.51 -11.16 -13.45
C SER A 236 -15.25 -12.11 -14.40
N ASP A 237 -16.53 -11.90 -14.60
CA ASP A 237 -17.34 -12.76 -15.48
C ASP A 237 -16.90 -12.62 -16.94
N TYR A 238 -16.42 -11.43 -17.33
CA TYR A 238 -15.78 -11.20 -18.60
C TYR A 238 -14.37 -11.81 -18.67
N ILE A 239 -13.57 -11.60 -17.62
CA ILE A 239 -12.17 -12.06 -17.56
C ILE A 239 -12.08 -13.57 -17.68
N PHE A 240 -12.83 -14.32 -16.85
CA PHE A 240 -12.82 -15.79 -16.82
C PHE A 240 -13.90 -16.47 -17.65
N GLY A 241 -14.70 -15.69 -18.36
CA GLY A 241 -15.74 -16.20 -19.26
C GLY A 241 -15.16 -16.76 -20.57
N ASP A 242 -16.07 -17.34 -21.34
CA ASP A 242 -15.80 -17.86 -22.67
C ASP A 242 -15.85 -16.80 -23.79
N VAL A 243 -15.92 -15.51 -23.42
CA VAL A 243 -15.99 -14.39 -24.35
C VAL A 243 -14.61 -13.95 -24.85
N THR A 244 -14.57 -13.42 -26.06
CA THR A 244 -13.35 -12.84 -26.63
C THR A 244 -13.01 -11.56 -25.88
N GLY A 245 -11.78 -11.46 -25.36
CA GLY A 245 -11.27 -10.24 -24.68
C GLY A 245 -10.83 -10.48 -23.24
N GLY A 246 -11.41 -11.49 -22.53
CA GLY A 246 -10.83 -12.04 -21.31
C GLY A 246 -9.80 -13.12 -21.64
N ILE A 247 -9.76 -14.21 -20.87
CA ILE A 247 -8.89 -15.36 -21.20
C ILE A 247 -9.30 -16.10 -22.48
N GLY A 248 -10.52 -15.85 -22.97
CA GLY A 248 -11.10 -16.43 -24.18
C GLY A 248 -11.57 -17.87 -24.03
N PRO A 249 -12.36 -18.34 -25.01
CA PRO A 249 -13.04 -19.66 -24.89
C PRO A 249 -12.04 -20.83 -24.79
N PHE A 250 -10.90 -20.76 -25.46
CA PHE A 250 -9.90 -21.83 -25.41
C PHE A 250 -9.36 -22.04 -23.99
N TYR A 251 -8.87 -20.97 -23.36
CA TYR A 251 -8.32 -21.05 -22.01
C TYR A 251 -9.37 -21.17 -20.91
N SER A 252 -10.58 -20.66 -21.15
CA SER A 252 -11.71 -20.90 -20.25
C SER A 252 -12.05 -22.40 -20.19
N ALA A 253 -12.08 -23.09 -21.34
CA ALA A 253 -12.32 -24.55 -21.40
C ALA A 253 -11.17 -25.36 -20.76
N GLU A 254 -9.91 -24.91 -20.91
CA GLU A 254 -8.76 -25.51 -20.22
C GLU A 254 -8.93 -25.40 -18.70
N LEU A 255 -9.31 -24.19 -18.23
CA LEU A 255 -9.48 -23.95 -16.80
C LEU A 255 -10.66 -24.74 -16.24
N ASP A 256 -11.77 -24.88 -16.97
CA ASP A 256 -12.90 -25.75 -16.61
C ASP A 256 -12.49 -27.22 -16.53
N THR A 257 -11.67 -27.69 -17.46
CA THR A 257 -11.13 -29.05 -17.44
C THR A 257 -10.25 -29.29 -16.19
N LYS A 258 -9.38 -28.32 -15.87
CA LYS A 258 -8.56 -28.37 -14.66
C LYS A 258 -9.40 -28.41 -13.39
N PHE A 259 -10.46 -27.57 -13.34
CA PHE A 259 -11.39 -27.54 -12.20
C PHE A 259 -12.09 -28.88 -11.99
N ASN A 260 -12.66 -29.47 -13.05
CA ASN A 260 -13.34 -30.77 -12.96
C ASN A 260 -12.37 -31.90 -12.57
N ASN A 261 -11.14 -31.89 -13.08
CA ASN A 261 -10.12 -32.88 -12.65
C ASN A 261 -9.74 -32.68 -11.18
N TRP A 262 -9.63 -31.42 -10.71
CA TRP A 262 -9.32 -31.10 -9.32
C TRP A 262 -10.48 -31.55 -8.38
N LEU A 263 -11.74 -31.29 -8.77
CA LEU A 263 -12.91 -31.78 -8.02
C LEU A 263 -12.96 -33.31 -7.96
N GLY A 264 -12.66 -33.97 -9.10
CA GLY A 264 -12.60 -35.42 -9.15
C GLY A 264 -11.52 -36.03 -8.26
N ALA A 265 -10.36 -35.35 -8.12
CA ALA A 265 -9.30 -35.74 -7.19
C ALA A 265 -9.70 -35.52 -5.72
N LYS A 266 -10.47 -34.47 -5.43
CA LYS A 266 -10.90 -34.09 -4.06
C LYS A 266 -12.05 -34.97 -3.56
N TYR A 267 -13.05 -35.28 -4.40
CA TYR A 267 -14.32 -35.90 -3.99
C TYR A 267 -14.54 -37.33 -4.53
N GLU A 268 -13.70 -37.77 -5.44
CA GLU A 268 -13.71 -39.13 -6.02
C GLU A 268 -14.99 -39.46 -6.86
N ASN A 269 -16.19 -39.05 -6.43
CA ASN A 269 -17.47 -39.34 -7.13
C ASN A 269 -18.53 -38.27 -6.89
N ASP A 270 -19.61 -38.35 -7.73
CA ASP A 270 -20.72 -37.40 -7.69
C ASP A 270 -21.49 -37.40 -6.35
N SER A 271 -21.60 -38.56 -5.68
CA SER A 271 -22.32 -38.65 -4.41
C SER A 271 -21.60 -37.92 -3.29
N LEU A 272 -20.27 -38.05 -3.21
CA LEU A 272 -19.47 -37.35 -2.21
C LEU A 272 -19.41 -35.84 -2.49
N LEU A 273 -19.32 -35.46 -3.75
CA LEU A 273 -19.38 -34.02 -4.14
C LEU A 273 -20.75 -33.42 -3.76
N SER A 274 -21.84 -34.11 -4.12
CA SER A 274 -23.22 -33.66 -3.81
C SER A 274 -23.44 -33.52 -2.30
N LEU A 275 -22.93 -34.48 -1.51
CA LEU A 275 -23.01 -34.43 -0.05
C LEU A 275 -22.24 -33.27 0.52
N ALA A 276 -21.00 -33.02 0.04
CA ALA A 276 -20.16 -31.93 0.51
C ALA A 276 -20.74 -30.56 0.16
N TRP A 277 -21.39 -30.45 -1.00
CA TRP A 277 -21.94 -29.17 -1.47
C TRP A 277 -23.41 -28.97 -1.05
N GLN A 278 -23.98 -29.86 -0.22
CA GLN A 278 -25.31 -29.60 0.34
C GLN A 278 -25.33 -28.31 1.16
N GLY A 279 -26.31 -27.45 0.87
CA GLY A 279 -26.54 -26.23 1.67
C GLY A 279 -27.00 -26.55 3.09
N GLU A 280 -26.57 -25.79 4.06
CA GLU A 280 -27.11 -25.81 5.41
C GLU A 280 -28.52 -25.20 5.42
N GLY A 281 -29.58 -26.00 5.37
CA GLY A 281 -30.92 -25.54 5.66
C GLY A 281 -32.00 -26.10 4.74
N SER A 282 -33.06 -26.62 5.35
CA SER A 282 -34.35 -26.95 4.74
C SER A 282 -35.43 -25.95 5.19
N GLY A 283 -35.04 -24.62 5.25
CA GLY A 283 -35.96 -23.60 5.73
C GLY A 283 -37.14 -23.31 4.77
N VAL A 284 -38.26 -22.89 5.31
CA VAL A 284 -39.37 -22.33 4.53
C VAL A 284 -38.87 -21.03 3.88
N VAL A 285 -38.82 -20.99 2.55
CA VAL A 285 -38.49 -19.79 1.79
C VAL A 285 -39.56 -18.72 2.05
N THR A 286 -39.22 -17.69 2.76
CA THR A 286 -40.11 -16.56 3.06
C THR A 286 -39.93 -15.47 2.04
N GLU A 287 -41.03 -15.04 1.38
CA GLU A 287 -41.03 -13.88 0.51
C GLU A 287 -40.98 -12.60 1.34
N LEU A 288 -39.95 -11.76 1.10
CA LEU A 288 -39.70 -10.55 1.86
C LEU A 288 -40.37 -9.30 1.25
N VAL A 289 -40.65 -9.33 -0.05
CA VAL A 289 -41.33 -8.23 -0.76
C VAL A 289 -42.82 -8.49 -0.86
N LYS A 290 -43.61 -7.52 -0.45
CA LYS A 290 -45.05 -7.56 -0.53
C LYS A 290 -45.56 -7.04 -1.87
N ASN A 291 -46.59 -7.72 -2.43
CA ASN A 291 -47.26 -7.35 -3.67
C ASN A 291 -46.31 -7.22 -4.88
N GLY A 292 -45.31 -8.10 -4.98
CA GLY A 292 -44.42 -8.17 -6.13
C GLY A 292 -45.08 -8.57 -7.45
N SER A 293 -46.29 -9.18 -7.39
CA SER A 293 -47.12 -9.48 -8.54
C SER A 293 -48.01 -8.31 -8.99
N PHE A 294 -48.01 -7.17 -8.27
CA PHE A 294 -48.75 -5.95 -8.57
C PHE A 294 -50.28 -6.09 -8.65
N GLU A 295 -50.88 -7.18 -8.21
CA GLU A 295 -52.30 -7.38 -8.22
C GLU A 295 -53.08 -6.40 -7.34
N GLN A 296 -52.40 -5.84 -6.31
CA GLN A 296 -52.93 -4.79 -5.44
C GLN A 296 -52.42 -3.38 -5.90
N ASN A 297 -52.27 -3.20 -7.21
CA ASN A 297 -51.67 -1.99 -7.82
C ASN A 297 -50.30 -1.69 -7.24
N LEU A 298 -49.94 -0.43 -6.98
CA LEU A 298 -48.66 -0.04 -6.41
C LEU A 298 -48.63 -0.08 -4.87
N THR A 299 -49.54 -0.79 -4.21
CA THR A 299 -49.50 -0.96 -2.75
C THR A 299 -48.20 -1.61 -2.34
N ASN A 300 -47.49 -1.05 -1.36
CA ASN A 300 -46.11 -1.42 -0.93
C ASN A 300 -44.98 -1.07 -1.92
N TRP A 301 -45.24 -0.23 -2.91
CA TRP A 301 -44.28 0.26 -3.85
C TRP A 301 -44.28 1.78 -3.90
N SER A 302 -43.10 2.38 -4.06
CA SER A 302 -42.88 3.83 -4.08
C SER A 302 -42.35 4.28 -5.44
N PRO A 303 -43.19 4.84 -6.33
CA PRO A 303 -42.77 5.39 -7.59
C PRO A 303 -42.14 6.80 -7.39
N LEU A 304 -41.10 7.13 -8.18
CA LEU A 304 -40.49 8.47 -8.25
C LEU A 304 -40.25 8.86 -9.70
N VAL A 305 -40.60 10.10 -10.04
CA VAL A 305 -40.17 10.78 -11.27
C VAL A 305 -39.62 12.15 -10.85
N ALA A 306 -38.35 12.43 -11.11
CA ALA A 306 -37.60 13.57 -10.59
C ALA A 306 -36.54 14.08 -11.58
N GLY A 307 -35.74 15.06 -11.19
CA GLY A 307 -34.51 15.48 -11.90
C GLY A 307 -34.74 15.97 -13.34
N GLY A 308 -35.94 16.55 -13.62
CA GLY A 308 -36.30 17.01 -14.96
C GLY A 308 -36.69 15.90 -15.95
N ALA A 309 -36.72 14.63 -15.52
CA ALA A 309 -37.35 13.55 -16.25
C ALA A 309 -38.87 13.73 -16.28
N THR A 310 -39.54 13.18 -17.31
CA THR A 310 -41.01 13.11 -17.36
C THR A 310 -41.43 11.72 -17.77
N GLY A 311 -42.49 11.23 -17.13
CA GLY A 311 -43.02 9.90 -17.39
C GLY A 311 -44.09 9.49 -16.42
N THR A 312 -44.58 8.28 -16.51
CA THR A 312 -45.60 7.71 -15.64
C THR A 312 -45.19 6.31 -15.17
N ILE A 313 -45.52 6.00 -13.93
CA ILE A 313 -45.37 4.67 -13.35
C ILE A 313 -46.76 4.26 -12.87
N THR A 314 -47.39 3.30 -13.52
CA THR A 314 -48.79 2.88 -13.27
C THR A 314 -48.92 1.38 -13.40
N THR A 315 -49.99 0.83 -12.89
CA THR A 315 -50.31 -0.57 -13.18
C THR A 315 -50.97 -0.70 -14.56
N ASP A 316 -50.69 -1.82 -15.25
CA ASP A 316 -51.23 -2.19 -16.55
C ASP A 316 -51.97 -3.54 -16.43
N ALA A 317 -53.27 -3.53 -16.73
CA ALA A 317 -54.11 -4.74 -16.75
C ALA A 317 -54.19 -5.35 -18.15
N THR A 318 -53.54 -4.80 -19.16
CA THR A 318 -53.52 -5.30 -20.52
C THR A 318 -52.31 -6.18 -20.83
N THR A 319 -51.27 -6.05 -20.02
CA THR A 319 -50.01 -6.77 -20.20
C THR A 319 -49.52 -7.25 -18.84
N ALA A 320 -49.62 -8.55 -18.55
CA ALA A 320 -49.10 -9.17 -17.34
C ALA A 320 -48.31 -10.45 -17.71
N ARG A 321 -47.30 -10.79 -16.90
CA ARG A 321 -46.60 -12.09 -16.99
C ARG A 321 -47.31 -13.16 -16.20
N HIS A 322 -47.69 -12.84 -14.96
CA HIS A 322 -48.48 -13.68 -14.07
C HIS A 322 -49.64 -12.86 -13.50
N GLY A 323 -50.75 -13.53 -13.18
CA GLY A 323 -51.91 -12.84 -12.68
C GLY A 323 -52.62 -11.99 -13.72
N THR A 324 -53.13 -10.82 -13.31
CA THR A 324 -53.95 -9.93 -14.14
C THR A 324 -53.31 -8.56 -14.36
N LYS A 325 -52.25 -8.21 -13.64
CA LYS A 325 -51.61 -6.89 -13.68
C LYS A 325 -50.10 -6.99 -13.67
N SER A 326 -49.49 -6.00 -14.29
CA SER A 326 -48.07 -5.68 -14.14
C SER A 326 -47.88 -4.20 -13.86
N VAL A 327 -46.66 -3.72 -13.64
CA VAL A 327 -46.34 -2.28 -13.64
C VAL A 327 -45.85 -1.89 -15.02
N LYS A 328 -46.38 -0.76 -15.52
CA LYS A 328 -45.96 -0.07 -16.72
C LYS A 328 -45.24 1.21 -16.37
N ILE A 329 -44.03 1.37 -16.85
CA ILE A 329 -43.17 2.55 -16.70
C ILE A 329 -43.00 3.17 -18.08
N SER A 330 -43.48 4.40 -18.30
CA SER A 330 -43.31 5.12 -19.55
C SER A 330 -42.51 6.38 -19.29
N VAL A 331 -41.30 6.46 -19.87
CA VAL A 331 -40.42 7.63 -19.77
C VAL A 331 -40.48 8.39 -21.08
N THR A 332 -41.03 9.59 -21.05
CA THR A 332 -41.21 10.44 -22.24
C THR A 332 -40.08 11.46 -22.40
N LYS A 333 -39.41 11.81 -21.32
CA LYS A 333 -38.19 12.63 -21.31
C LYS A 333 -37.21 12.08 -20.29
N ALA A 334 -35.98 11.80 -20.73
CA ALA A 334 -34.91 11.34 -19.85
C ALA A 334 -34.39 12.43 -18.91
N GLY A 335 -33.99 12.03 -17.71
CA GLY A 335 -33.21 12.84 -16.79
C GLY A 335 -31.71 12.62 -17.00
N THR A 336 -30.90 13.08 -16.05
CA THR A 336 -29.45 12.93 -16.09
C THR A 336 -28.95 11.70 -15.30
N GLU A 337 -29.77 11.19 -14.36
CA GLU A 337 -29.41 10.03 -13.52
C GLU A 337 -30.44 8.91 -13.64
N ASN A 338 -30.01 7.66 -13.41
CA ASN A 338 -30.89 6.49 -13.52
C ASN A 338 -32.04 6.57 -12.51
N TRP A 339 -31.78 6.99 -11.27
CA TRP A 339 -32.79 7.12 -10.20
C TRP A 339 -33.81 8.24 -10.43
N HIS A 340 -33.65 9.08 -11.47
CA HIS A 340 -34.64 10.13 -11.79
C HIS A 340 -35.99 9.55 -12.21
N VAL A 341 -36.04 8.29 -12.66
CA VAL A 341 -37.28 7.51 -12.77
C VAL A 341 -37.02 6.17 -12.11
N GLN A 342 -37.68 5.94 -10.96
CA GLN A 342 -37.47 4.70 -10.21
C GLN A 342 -38.76 4.18 -9.56
N LEU A 343 -38.79 2.87 -9.33
CA LEU A 343 -39.80 2.18 -8.54
C LEU A 343 -39.11 1.38 -7.44
N LYS A 344 -39.46 1.67 -6.17
CA LYS A 344 -38.83 1.04 -4.99
C LYS A 344 -39.82 0.18 -4.24
N THR A 345 -39.36 -0.95 -3.68
CA THR A 345 -40.07 -1.72 -2.67
C THR A 345 -40.24 -0.91 -1.37
N ASN A 346 -41.18 -1.31 -0.52
CA ASN A 346 -41.11 -0.96 0.89
C ASN A 346 -39.89 -1.65 1.56
N ASN A 347 -39.54 -1.14 2.74
CA ASN A 347 -38.49 -1.74 3.55
C ASN A 347 -38.76 -3.17 3.89
N PHE A 348 -37.76 -4.03 3.80
CA PHE A 348 -37.77 -5.41 4.31
C PHE A 348 -36.51 -5.66 5.17
N SER A 349 -36.52 -6.73 5.96
CA SER A 349 -35.45 -7.07 6.89
C SER A 349 -34.51 -8.10 6.27
N VAL A 350 -33.21 -7.94 6.51
CA VAL A 350 -32.17 -8.90 6.18
C VAL A 350 -31.23 -9.09 7.37
N GLU A 351 -30.61 -10.25 7.44
CA GLU A 351 -29.59 -10.58 8.42
C GLU A 351 -28.19 -10.47 7.80
N LYS A 352 -27.20 -10.12 8.62
CA LYS A 352 -25.81 -10.07 8.19
C LYS A 352 -25.33 -11.47 7.78
N ASN A 353 -24.52 -11.52 6.70
CA ASN A 353 -23.92 -12.76 6.17
C ASN A 353 -24.90 -13.82 5.66
N LYS A 354 -26.18 -13.46 5.46
CA LYS A 354 -27.17 -14.31 4.78
C LYS A 354 -27.21 -14.00 3.29
N ASP A 355 -27.50 -15.04 2.51
CA ASP A 355 -27.62 -14.95 1.07
C ASP A 355 -29.09 -14.77 0.66
N TYR A 356 -29.31 -13.86 -0.29
CA TYR A 356 -30.64 -13.52 -0.78
C TYR A 356 -30.67 -13.60 -2.30
N LYS A 357 -31.86 -14.01 -2.80
CA LYS A 357 -32.18 -14.04 -4.22
C LYS A 357 -33.27 -13.02 -4.51
N ILE A 358 -33.05 -12.17 -5.51
CA ILE A 358 -34.08 -11.31 -6.12
C ILE A 358 -34.41 -11.91 -7.49
N GLY A 359 -35.69 -12.17 -7.76
CA GLY A 359 -36.18 -12.60 -9.05
C GLY A 359 -37.25 -11.64 -9.58
N PHE A 360 -37.26 -11.37 -10.88
CA PHE A 360 -38.31 -10.56 -11.49
C PHE A 360 -38.48 -10.86 -12.98
N TYR A 361 -39.68 -10.63 -13.51
CA TYR A 361 -39.91 -10.61 -14.94
C TYR A 361 -39.97 -9.18 -15.46
N ALA A 362 -39.33 -8.96 -16.61
CA ALA A 362 -39.35 -7.66 -17.26
C ALA A 362 -39.41 -7.79 -18.78
N LYS A 363 -40.00 -6.77 -19.44
CA LYS A 363 -39.99 -6.54 -20.87
C LYS A 363 -40.04 -5.06 -21.18
N ALA A 364 -39.72 -4.68 -22.41
CA ALA A 364 -39.82 -3.30 -22.89
C ALA A 364 -40.37 -3.24 -24.31
N ASP A 365 -40.81 -2.08 -24.77
CA ASP A 365 -41.22 -1.85 -26.14
C ASP A 365 -40.07 -1.96 -27.14
N VAL A 366 -38.84 -1.60 -26.70
CA VAL A 366 -37.59 -1.82 -27.40
C VAL A 366 -36.54 -2.32 -26.40
N ALA A 367 -35.49 -2.97 -26.86
CA ALA A 367 -34.40 -3.37 -25.97
C ALA A 367 -33.82 -2.13 -25.26
N MET A 368 -33.85 -2.12 -23.93
CA MET A 368 -33.39 -1.02 -23.10
C MET A 368 -32.75 -1.52 -21.81
N GLU A 369 -31.89 -0.71 -21.21
CA GLU A 369 -31.26 -1.00 -19.95
C GLU A 369 -32.16 -0.63 -18.76
N VAL A 370 -32.20 -1.47 -17.74
CA VAL A 370 -32.73 -1.18 -16.41
C VAL A 370 -31.65 -1.45 -15.40
N ARG A 371 -31.46 -0.52 -14.47
CA ARG A 371 -30.63 -0.74 -13.29
C ARG A 371 -31.51 -1.27 -12.16
N MET A 372 -31.05 -2.31 -11.50
CA MET A 372 -31.70 -2.80 -10.27
C MET A 372 -30.70 -2.60 -9.13
N GLU A 373 -31.09 -1.89 -8.08
CA GLU A 373 -30.24 -1.63 -6.92
C GLU A 373 -30.81 -2.23 -5.65
N VAL A 374 -29.89 -2.72 -4.80
CA VAL A 374 -30.17 -3.12 -3.41
C VAL A 374 -29.41 -2.21 -2.49
N MET A 375 -30.13 -1.49 -1.63
CA MET A 375 -29.54 -0.52 -0.72
C MET A 375 -30.37 -0.35 0.55
N GLU A 376 -29.75 0.20 1.58
CA GLU A 376 -30.39 0.58 2.83
C GLU A 376 -31.06 1.96 2.68
N ASN A 377 -32.37 2.03 2.90
CA ASN A 377 -33.18 3.20 2.55
C ASN A 377 -32.96 4.45 3.42
N GLN A 378 -32.33 4.31 4.60
CA GLN A 378 -32.09 5.44 5.52
C GLN A 378 -30.72 6.06 5.32
N THR A 379 -29.70 5.23 5.15
CA THR A 379 -28.30 5.63 5.04
C THR A 379 -27.79 5.64 3.60
N TRP A 380 -28.57 5.12 2.65
CA TRP A 380 -28.21 4.91 1.25
C TRP A 380 -26.96 4.01 1.08
N LYS A 381 -26.73 3.15 2.07
CA LYS A 381 -25.64 2.18 2.01
C LYS A 381 -25.98 1.14 0.95
N TRP A 382 -25.17 1.15 -0.10
CA TRP A 382 -25.34 0.31 -1.29
C TRP A 382 -24.81 -1.10 -1.06
N ILE A 383 -25.47 -2.11 -1.65
CA ILE A 383 -25.03 -3.51 -1.63
C ILE A 383 -24.67 -3.97 -3.05
N THR A 384 -25.60 -3.90 -4.00
CA THR A 384 -25.39 -4.29 -5.39
C THR A 384 -26.29 -3.52 -6.32
N GLY A 385 -25.93 -3.41 -7.61
CA GLY A 385 -26.76 -2.65 -8.57
C GLY A 385 -26.41 -3.00 -10.03
N PRO A 386 -26.69 -4.25 -10.47
CA PRO A 386 -26.44 -4.65 -11.84
C PRO A 386 -27.37 -3.95 -12.84
N PHE A 387 -26.90 -3.85 -14.08
CA PHE A 387 -27.70 -3.45 -15.22
C PHE A 387 -28.20 -4.68 -15.99
N TYR A 388 -29.43 -4.62 -16.47
CA TYR A 388 -30.04 -5.66 -17.28
C TYR A 388 -30.54 -5.08 -18.60
N THR A 389 -30.23 -5.72 -19.71
CA THR A 389 -30.84 -5.40 -20.99
C THR A 389 -32.15 -6.18 -21.12
N THR A 390 -33.26 -5.45 -21.24
CA THR A 390 -34.59 -6.03 -21.43
C THR A 390 -34.85 -6.36 -22.90
N THR A 391 -35.81 -7.24 -23.14
CA THR A 391 -36.28 -7.68 -24.45
C THR A 391 -37.75 -7.29 -24.68
N THR A 392 -38.23 -7.40 -25.92
CA THR A 392 -39.62 -7.13 -26.24
C THR A 392 -40.58 -8.21 -25.69
N ASP A 393 -40.04 -9.36 -25.38
CA ASP A 393 -40.78 -10.46 -24.73
C ASP A 393 -40.46 -10.48 -23.23
N TRP A 394 -41.39 -11.04 -22.43
CA TRP A 394 -41.16 -11.27 -21.03
C TRP A 394 -39.96 -12.19 -20.81
N LYS A 395 -38.95 -11.72 -20.07
CA LYS A 395 -37.79 -12.49 -19.67
C LYS A 395 -37.63 -12.45 -18.15
N TYR A 396 -37.23 -13.59 -17.58
CA TYR A 396 -36.88 -13.68 -16.18
C TYR A 396 -35.46 -13.23 -15.94
N TYR A 397 -35.25 -12.45 -14.88
CA TYR A 397 -33.99 -11.98 -14.40
C TYR A 397 -33.85 -12.33 -12.93
N GLU A 398 -32.65 -12.63 -12.51
CA GLU A 398 -32.34 -12.89 -11.10
C GLU A 398 -30.99 -12.31 -10.70
N VAL A 399 -30.86 -11.97 -9.43
CA VAL A 399 -29.60 -11.58 -8.80
C VAL A 399 -29.49 -12.22 -7.44
N PHE A 400 -28.29 -12.62 -7.10
CA PHE A 400 -27.93 -13.13 -5.79
C PHE A 400 -27.01 -12.14 -5.09
N TYR A 401 -27.18 -11.96 -3.79
CA TYR A 401 -26.30 -11.12 -3.00
C TYR A 401 -26.19 -11.63 -1.57
N ASN A 402 -25.01 -11.48 -0.98
CA ASN A 402 -24.79 -11.66 0.45
C ASN A 402 -24.99 -10.31 1.15
N SER A 403 -25.78 -10.27 2.24
CA SER A 403 -25.96 -9.01 2.97
C SER A 403 -24.77 -8.76 3.91
N PRO A 404 -24.00 -7.69 3.70
CA PRO A 404 -22.82 -7.39 4.52
C PRO A 404 -23.16 -6.81 5.90
N PHE A 405 -24.43 -6.51 6.15
CA PHE A 405 -24.94 -5.98 7.42
C PHE A 405 -26.39 -6.42 7.66
N ALA A 406 -26.82 -6.43 8.90
CA ALA A 406 -28.22 -6.58 9.25
C ALA A 406 -28.94 -5.24 9.09
N SER A 407 -30.13 -5.25 8.51
CA SER A 407 -31.00 -4.06 8.38
C SER A 407 -32.48 -4.46 8.40
N ASN A 408 -33.32 -3.59 8.89
CA ASN A 408 -34.78 -3.66 8.74
C ASN A 408 -35.32 -2.64 7.71
N ALA A 409 -34.44 -2.00 6.98
CA ALA A 409 -34.77 -0.91 6.05
C ALA A 409 -34.16 -1.12 4.65
N LEU A 410 -33.94 -2.38 4.24
CA LEU A 410 -33.45 -2.67 2.89
C LEU A 410 -34.57 -2.46 1.87
N ILE A 411 -34.19 -1.98 0.67
CA ILE A 411 -35.09 -1.84 -0.48
C ILE A 411 -34.41 -2.41 -1.74
N VAL A 412 -35.26 -2.80 -2.69
CA VAL A 412 -34.90 -3.00 -4.10
C VAL A 412 -35.45 -1.82 -4.88
N ALA A 413 -34.62 -1.16 -5.67
CA ALA A 413 -34.98 -0.07 -6.57
C ALA A 413 -34.75 -0.49 -8.03
N PHE A 414 -35.71 -0.25 -8.90
CA PHE A 414 -35.57 -0.38 -10.35
C PHE A 414 -35.52 1.01 -10.97
N GLU A 415 -34.57 1.28 -11.85
CA GLU A 415 -34.21 2.62 -12.31
C GLU A 415 -34.06 2.72 -13.84
N TRP A 416 -34.69 3.78 -14.44
CA TRP A 416 -34.74 3.98 -15.89
C TRP A 416 -34.47 5.43 -16.31
N GLY A 417 -34.10 6.30 -15.44
CA GLY A 417 -34.11 7.76 -15.65
C GLY A 417 -33.28 8.30 -16.81
N LYS A 418 -32.26 7.57 -17.28
CA LYS A 418 -31.37 8.04 -18.37
C LYS A 418 -31.85 7.75 -19.79
N GLN A 419 -33.00 7.13 -19.97
CA GLN A 419 -33.49 6.74 -21.30
C GLN A 419 -35.00 6.95 -21.42
N THR A 420 -35.50 7.02 -22.65
CA THR A 420 -36.93 7.11 -22.96
C THR A 420 -37.43 5.77 -23.51
N GLY A 421 -38.71 5.42 -23.24
CA GLY A 421 -39.33 4.20 -23.71
C GLY A 421 -40.37 3.69 -22.71
N THR A 422 -40.95 2.53 -23.03
CA THR A 422 -41.94 1.88 -22.17
C THR A 422 -41.41 0.52 -21.70
N PHE A 423 -41.56 0.28 -20.42
CA PHE A 423 -41.04 -0.87 -19.72
C PHE A 423 -42.13 -1.51 -18.84
N TRP A 424 -42.12 -2.82 -18.70
CA TRP A 424 -43.02 -3.53 -17.80
C TRP A 424 -42.22 -4.41 -16.84
N LEU A 425 -42.69 -4.42 -15.59
CA LEU A 425 -42.12 -5.22 -14.49
C LEU A 425 -43.22 -6.04 -13.84
N ASP A 426 -42.94 -7.30 -13.52
CA ASP A 426 -43.90 -8.21 -12.90
C ASP A 426 -43.21 -9.29 -12.06
N SER A 427 -43.95 -9.84 -11.09
CA SER A 427 -43.54 -10.99 -10.26
C SER A 427 -42.17 -10.79 -9.59
N VAL A 428 -41.98 -9.65 -8.94
CA VAL A 428 -40.77 -9.37 -8.16
C VAL A 428 -40.79 -10.16 -6.86
N THR A 429 -39.71 -10.88 -6.60
CA THR A 429 -39.53 -11.70 -5.38
C THR A 429 -38.18 -11.36 -4.73
N VAL A 430 -38.16 -11.40 -3.40
CA VAL A 430 -36.91 -11.37 -2.61
C VAL A 430 -36.98 -12.44 -1.53
N THR A 431 -36.08 -13.40 -1.60
CA THR A 431 -36.11 -14.56 -0.68
C THR A 431 -34.71 -14.83 -0.14
N GLU A 432 -34.63 -15.33 1.10
CA GLU A 432 -33.38 -15.94 1.58
C GLU A 432 -33.09 -17.19 0.76
N THR A 433 -31.86 -17.48 0.44
CA THR A 433 -31.40 -18.66 -0.28
C THR A 433 -30.30 -19.38 0.51
N PHE A 434 -30.28 -20.70 0.43
CA PHE A 434 -29.27 -21.53 1.09
C PHE A 434 -28.17 -21.98 0.13
N GLY A 435 -28.20 -21.46 -1.08
CA GLY A 435 -27.27 -21.80 -2.14
C GLY A 435 -27.56 -23.13 -2.82
N ILE A 436 -27.12 -23.25 -4.07
CA ILE A 436 -27.20 -24.44 -4.89
C ILE A 436 -25.87 -25.19 -4.79
N GLY A 437 -25.91 -26.48 -4.48
CA GLY A 437 -24.74 -27.36 -4.54
C GLY A 437 -24.36 -27.67 -5.98
N LEU A 438 -24.96 -28.74 -6.54
CA LEU A 438 -24.83 -29.06 -7.96
C LEU A 438 -26.06 -28.55 -8.71
N GLU A 439 -25.88 -28.01 -9.91
CA GLU A 439 -26.97 -27.71 -10.83
C GLU A 439 -27.47 -28.99 -11.49
N GLU A 440 -28.72 -28.98 -12.00
CA GLU A 440 -29.29 -30.10 -12.73
C GLU A 440 -28.37 -30.44 -13.94
N GLY A 441 -27.99 -31.71 -14.02
CA GLY A 441 -27.12 -32.25 -15.07
C GLY A 441 -25.60 -32.01 -14.86
N GLU A 442 -25.16 -31.31 -13.81
CA GLU A 442 -23.75 -31.25 -13.44
C GLU A 442 -23.30 -32.55 -12.77
N SER A 443 -22.16 -33.09 -13.21
CA SER A 443 -21.55 -34.27 -12.57
C SER A 443 -20.01 -34.33 -12.84
N LEU A 444 -19.27 -34.93 -11.92
CA LEU A 444 -17.85 -35.27 -12.10
C LEU A 444 -17.64 -36.25 -13.24
N THR A 445 -18.56 -37.19 -13.39
CA THR A 445 -18.51 -38.20 -14.45
C THR A 445 -18.62 -37.55 -15.84
N ALA A 446 -19.48 -36.55 -16.02
CA ALA A 446 -19.61 -35.80 -17.25
C ALA A 446 -18.53 -34.71 -17.40
N LYS A 447 -17.75 -34.41 -16.35
CA LYS A 447 -16.74 -33.33 -16.30
C LYS A 447 -17.31 -31.98 -16.75
N ASN A 448 -18.52 -31.64 -16.32
CA ASN A 448 -19.24 -30.44 -16.72
C ASN A 448 -19.67 -29.53 -15.55
N VAL A 449 -19.10 -29.74 -14.37
CA VAL A 449 -19.32 -28.88 -13.21
C VAL A 449 -18.69 -27.51 -13.52
N LYS A 450 -19.48 -26.43 -13.39
CA LYS A 450 -19.06 -25.08 -13.72
C LYS A 450 -18.30 -24.42 -12.58
N ARG A 451 -17.28 -23.66 -12.91
CA ARG A 451 -16.65 -22.74 -11.94
C ARG A 451 -17.64 -21.66 -11.50
N THR A 452 -17.55 -21.22 -10.26
CA THR A 452 -18.40 -20.15 -9.73
C THR A 452 -17.95 -18.80 -10.26
N ARG A 453 -18.85 -18.01 -10.86
CA ARG A 453 -18.61 -16.64 -11.29
C ARG A 453 -18.77 -15.66 -10.14
N ASN A 454 -18.18 -14.49 -10.23
CA ASN A 454 -18.32 -13.44 -9.20
C ASN A 454 -19.79 -13.02 -9.01
N SER A 455 -20.53 -12.83 -10.12
CA SER A 455 -21.97 -12.51 -10.09
C SER A 455 -22.86 -13.59 -9.47
N GLU A 456 -22.30 -14.80 -9.27
CA GLU A 456 -23.03 -15.97 -8.79
C GLU A 456 -22.61 -16.41 -7.37
N LEU A 457 -21.76 -15.65 -6.68
CA LEU A 457 -21.24 -16.01 -5.35
C LEU A 457 -22.36 -16.32 -4.33
N GLY A 458 -23.45 -15.56 -4.36
CA GLY A 458 -24.61 -15.80 -3.51
C GLY A 458 -25.60 -16.85 -4.05
N LYS A 459 -25.39 -17.37 -5.27
CA LYS A 459 -26.23 -18.41 -5.86
C LYS A 459 -25.89 -19.81 -5.32
N TYR A 460 -24.60 -20.05 -5.07
CA TYR A 460 -24.08 -21.35 -4.71
C TYR A 460 -23.82 -21.47 -3.20
N THR A 461 -23.73 -22.71 -2.71
CA THR A 461 -23.37 -22.96 -1.31
C THR A 461 -21.98 -22.43 -1.00
N LYS A 462 -21.74 -22.05 0.26
CA LYS A 462 -20.41 -21.59 0.73
C LYS A 462 -19.33 -22.63 0.43
N GLN A 463 -19.64 -23.92 0.54
CA GLN A 463 -18.69 -24.99 0.23
C GLN A 463 -18.30 -24.99 -1.26
N ARG A 464 -19.28 -24.85 -2.19
CA ARG A 464 -18.99 -24.77 -3.64
C ARG A 464 -18.12 -23.54 -3.97
N VAL A 465 -18.46 -22.40 -3.38
CA VAL A 465 -17.68 -21.16 -3.53
C VAL A 465 -16.28 -21.31 -2.94
N GLY A 466 -16.17 -21.90 -1.75
CA GLY A 466 -14.91 -22.19 -1.08
C GLY A 466 -14.02 -23.15 -1.88
N ASP A 467 -14.58 -24.18 -2.48
CA ASP A 467 -13.85 -25.11 -3.34
C ASP A 467 -13.33 -24.43 -4.62
N ASN A 468 -14.09 -23.49 -5.18
CA ASN A 468 -13.61 -22.69 -6.30
C ASN A 468 -12.43 -21.78 -5.88
N ALA A 469 -12.48 -21.22 -4.68
CA ALA A 469 -11.36 -20.44 -4.12
C ALA A 469 -10.13 -21.33 -3.86
N GLU A 470 -10.32 -22.52 -3.26
CA GLU A 470 -9.24 -23.46 -3.01
C GLU A 470 -8.59 -23.96 -4.31
N PHE A 471 -9.37 -24.17 -5.36
CA PHE A 471 -8.86 -24.48 -6.69
C PHE A 471 -7.95 -23.38 -7.24
N TYR A 472 -8.34 -22.09 -7.10
CA TYR A 472 -7.52 -20.98 -7.54
C TYR A 472 -6.25 -20.81 -6.68
N PHE A 473 -6.37 -21.02 -5.37
CA PHE A 473 -5.21 -21.09 -4.48
C PHE A 473 -4.21 -22.18 -4.92
N ASP A 474 -4.69 -23.38 -5.26
CA ASP A 474 -3.84 -24.48 -5.72
C ASP A 474 -3.17 -24.20 -7.07
N ILE A 475 -3.82 -23.41 -7.95
CA ILE A 475 -3.18 -22.93 -9.19
C ILE A 475 -2.00 -22.02 -8.85
N GLU A 476 -2.21 -21.01 -8.01
CA GLU A 476 -1.18 -20.04 -7.64
C GLU A 476 -0.02 -20.68 -6.87
N LYS A 477 -0.37 -21.57 -5.95
CA LYS A 477 0.64 -22.34 -5.20
C LYS A 477 1.51 -23.18 -6.13
N ARG A 478 0.91 -23.94 -7.05
CA ARG A 478 1.66 -24.76 -8.03
C ARG A 478 2.50 -23.92 -8.96
N TYR A 479 1.98 -22.81 -9.45
CA TYR A 479 2.75 -21.86 -10.26
C TYR A 479 3.97 -21.35 -9.50
N THR A 480 3.77 -20.94 -8.26
CA THR A 480 4.85 -20.45 -7.38
C THR A 480 5.89 -21.53 -7.12
N GLU A 481 5.47 -22.72 -6.74
CA GLU A 481 6.36 -23.86 -6.47
C GLU A 481 7.16 -24.26 -7.72
N GLU A 482 6.51 -24.29 -8.89
CA GLU A 482 7.13 -24.69 -10.14
C GLU A 482 8.19 -23.70 -10.63
N LEU A 483 7.85 -22.40 -10.65
CA LEU A 483 8.80 -21.37 -11.09
C LEU A 483 9.89 -21.09 -10.04
N ALA A 484 9.55 -21.02 -8.75
CA ALA A 484 10.55 -20.87 -7.70
C ALA A 484 11.47 -22.10 -7.65
N GLY A 485 10.92 -23.32 -7.84
CA GLY A 485 11.69 -24.55 -7.95
C GLY A 485 12.68 -24.51 -9.11
N PHE A 486 12.24 -24.08 -10.30
CA PHE A 486 13.12 -23.89 -11.45
C PHE A 486 14.23 -22.86 -11.17
N LEU A 487 13.87 -21.69 -10.61
CA LEU A 487 14.85 -20.67 -10.26
C LEU A 487 15.90 -21.17 -9.26
N LYS A 488 15.46 -21.89 -8.23
CA LYS A 488 16.32 -22.36 -7.14
C LYS A 488 17.18 -23.56 -7.54
N ASN A 489 16.59 -24.53 -8.24
CA ASN A 489 17.24 -25.83 -8.50
C ASN A 489 17.97 -25.84 -9.84
N ASP A 490 17.38 -25.25 -10.90
CA ASP A 490 17.97 -25.29 -12.26
C ASP A 490 18.86 -24.08 -12.52
N LEU A 491 18.44 -22.86 -12.10
CA LEU A 491 19.24 -21.63 -12.27
C LEU A 491 20.12 -21.29 -11.06
N ASN A 492 19.97 -22.00 -9.94
CA ASN A 492 20.76 -21.79 -8.72
C ASN A 492 20.61 -20.37 -8.12
N VAL A 493 19.43 -19.74 -8.28
CA VAL A 493 19.12 -18.42 -7.70
C VAL A 493 19.21 -18.49 -6.18
N LYS A 494 20.05 -17.65 -5.58
CA LYS A 494 20.30 -17.64 -4.13
C LYS A 494 19.40 -16.71 -3.35
N CYS A 495 18.94 -15.63 -3.95
CA CYS A 495 18.10 -14.62 -3.28
C CYS A 495 16.65 -15.10 -3.08
N PRO A 496 15.87 -14.48 -2.19
CA PRO A 496 14.43 -14.75 -2.01
C PRO A 496 13.62 -14.59 -3.30
N VAL A 497 12.50 -15.30 -3.40
CA VAL A 497 11.57 -15.25 -4.53
C VAL A 497 10.18 -14.93 -3.97
N THR A 498 9.45 -13.99 -4.58
CA THR A 498 8.04 -13.74 -4.26
C THR A 498 7.12 -14.09 -5.42
N PHE A 499 5.85 -14.34 -5.13
CA PHE A 499 4.87 -14.72 -6.15
C PHE A 499 4.39 -13.49 -6.92
N THR A 500 3.61 -12.63 -6.29
CA THR A 500 3.01 -11.42 -6.86
C THR A 500 3.12 -10.27 -5.86
N ASN A 501 2.61 -9.11 -6.23
CA ASN A 501 2.74 -7.88 -5.45
C ASN A 501 1.43 -7.11 -5.35
N ASN A 502 0.33 -7.83 -5.20
CA ASN A 502 -0.99 -7.23 -4.96
C ASN A 502 -1.74 -8.05 -3.90
N TYR A 503 -2.87 -7.53 -3.40
CA TYR A 503 -3.66 -8.14 -2.34
C TYR A 503 -5.15 -8.17 -2.70
N PHE A 504 -5.72 -9.37 -2.81
CA PHE A 504 -7.11 -9.60 -3.20
C PHE A 504 -7.86 -10.50 -2.22
N GLY A 505 -7.66 -10.30 -0.93
CA GLY A 505 -8.36 -11.00 0.12
C GLY A 505 -7.52 -12.07 0.80
N LEU A 506 -8.14 -12.80 1.76
CA LEU A 506 -7.43 -13.75 2.61
C LEU A 506 -6.85 -14.95 1.84
N ALA A 507 -7.58 -15.48 0.86
CA ALA A 507 -7.12 -16.64 0.09
C ALA A 507 -5.91 -16.29 -0.81
N ASP A 508 -5.89 -15.09 -1.39
CA ASP A 508 -4.75 -14.57 -2.13
C ASP A 508 -3.53 -14.36 -1.20
N MET A 509 -3.74 -13.78 -0.01
CA MET A 509 -2.67 -13.63 0.98
C MET A 509 -2.11 -14.96 1.44
N TYR A 510 -2.95 -15.97 1.61
CA TYR A 510 -2.52 -17.32 1.93
C TYR A 510 -1.68 -17.93 0.79
N ALA A 511 -2.05 -17.70 -0.48
CA ALA A 511 -1.22 -18.15 -1.61
C ALA A 511 0.13 -17.43 -1.65
N GLN A 512 0.17 -16.12 -1.42
CA GLN A 512 1.42 -15.35 -1.36
C GLN A 512 2.31 -15.78 -0.20
N SER A 513 1.73 -16.22 0.93
CA SER A 513 2.50 -16.73 2.08
C SER A 513 3.25 -18.03 1.81
N GLN A 514 3.02 -18.67 0.67
CA GLN A 514 3.80 -19.84 0.21
C GLN A 514 5.14 -19.45 -0.42
N ALA A 515 5.39 -18.16 -0.67
CA ALA A 515 6.65 -17.61 -1.17
C ALA A 515 7.61 -17.23 -0.01
N TYR A 516 8.75 -16.60 -0.31
CA TYR A 516 9.77 -16.26 0.69
C TYR A 516 9.50 -14.94 1.41
N TYR A 517 8.71 -14.02 0.82
CA TYR A 517 8.36 -12.74 1.40
C TYR A 517 7.07 -12.22 0.78
N ILE A 518 6.41 -11.30 1.48
CA ILE A 518 5.20 -10.63 1.02
C ILE A 518 5.58 -9.32 0.35
N ASP A 519 4.99 -9.10 -0.80
CA ASP A 519 5.10 -7.85 -1.56
C ASP A 519 3.72 -7.30 -1.88
N PHE A 520 3.60 -5.97 -1.94
CA PHE A 520 2.32 -5.34 -2.24
C PHE A 520 2.49 -3.95 -2.84
N HIS A 521 1.42 -3.46 -3.50
CA HIS A 521 1.34 -2.14 -4.10
C HIS A 521 0.22 -1.33 -3.48
N MET A 522 0.44 -0.04 -3.27
CA MET A 522 -0.58 0.91 -2.83
C MET A 522 -0.35 2.29 -3.41
N TYR A 523 -1.43 2.96 -3.77
CA TYR A 523 -1.41 4.34 -4.26
C TYR A 523 -2.51 5.14 -3.59
N TRP A 524 -2.19 6.37 -3.15
CA TRP A 524 -3.21 7.31 -2.73
C TRP A 524 -3.64 8.16 -3.91
N ASP A 525 -4.96 8.28 -4.11
CA ASP A 525 -5.57 9.06 -5.19
C ASP A 525 -5.01 8.71 -6.59
N HIS A 526 -4.96 7.38 -6.88
CA HIS A 526 -4.55 6.89 -8.20
C HIS A 526 -5.38 7.55 -9.31
N PRO A 527 -4.76 8.01 -10.42
CA PRO A 527 -5.48 8.58 -11.54
C PRO A 527 -6.59 7.66 -12.07
N ASN A 528 -7.76 8.23 -12.30
CA ASN A 528 -8.85 7.55 -13.00
C ASN A 528 -8.89 8.01 -14.46
N PHE A 529 -8.96 7.06 -15.41
CA PHE A 529 -8.85 7.28 -16.84
C PHE A 529 -10.20 7.04 -17.56
N PRO A 530 -11.13 7.99 -17.53
CA PRO A 530 -12.47 7.79 -18.09
C PRO A 530 -12.50 7.54 -19.62
N ASN A 531 -11.44 7.98 -20.32
CA ASN A 531 -11.30 7.84 -21.78
C ASN A 531 -10.10 6.96 -22.20
N GLY A 532 -9.67 6.04 -21.32
CA GLY A 532 -8.45 5.26 -21.51
C GLY A 532 -7.20 5.97 -21.01
N TRP A 533 -6.11 5.20 -20.84
CA TRP A 533 -4.87 5.69 -20.26
C TRP A 533 -4.28 6.90 -20.98
N SER A 534 -3.89 7.92 -20.21
CA SER A 534 -3.33 9.17 -20.74
C SER A 534 -2.54 9.90 -19.66
N ASN A 535 -1.40 10.51 -20.02
CA ASN A 535 -0.59 11.31 -19.08
C ASN A 535 -1.24 12.66 -18.69
N THR A 536 -2.26 13.10 -19.40
CA THR A 536 -2.85 14.43 -19.22
C THR A 536 -4.38 14.44 -19.15
N ASN A 537 -5.03 13.35 -19.55
CA ASN A 537 -6.49 13.22 -19.53
C ASN A 537 -6.91 12.17 -18.50
N PHE A 538 -6.87 12.56 -17.26
CA PHE A 538 -7.27 11.76 -16.11
C PHE A 538 -7.93 12.64 -15.04
N THR A 539 -8.55 12.01 -14.06
CA THR A 539 -9.14 12.69 -12.91
C THR A 539 -8.52 12.21 -11.60
N LEU A 540 -8.47 13.10 -10.62
CA LEU A 540 -8.07 12.85 -9.22
C LEU A 540 -9.19 13.30 -8.29
N ASN A 541 -9.29 12.72 -7.10
CA ASN A 541 -10.15 13.25 -6.03
C ASN A 541 -9.55 14.51 -5.39
N ASN A 542 -8.24 14.59 -5.36
CA ASN A 542 -7.45 15.71 -4.85
C ASN A 542 -7.79 16.09 -3.40
N LYS A 543 -7.93 15.07 -2.53
CA LYS A 543 -8.23 15.20 -1.10
C LYS A 543 -7.07 14.69 -0.26
N SER A 544 -6.62 15.49 0.70
CA SER A 544 -5.52 15.09 1.60
C SER A 544 -5.84 13.81 2.36
N MET A 545 -4.89 12.88 2.36
CA MET A 545 -4.94 11.64 3.13
C MET A 545 -4.97 11.93 4.63
N LEU A 546 -4.35 13.03 5.08
CA LEU A 546 -4.31 13.43 6.48
C LEU A 546 -5.69 13.68 7.10
N LEU A 547 -6.70 14.06 6.29
CA LEU A 547 -8.08 14.24 6.75
C LEU A 547 -8.88 12.94 6.81
N ASN A 548 -8.31 11.83 6.29
CA ASN A 548 -8.96 10.51 6.25
C ASN A 548 -8.03 9.40 6.74
N PRO A 549 -7.63 9.39 8.02
CA PRO A 549 -6.71 8.37 8.54
C PRO A 549 -7.24 6.95 8.42
N GLU A 550 -8.54 6.73 8.62
CA GLU A 550 -9.18 5.41 8.51
C GLU A 550 -9.13 4.86 7.09
N GLY A 551 -9.49 5.66 6.09
CA GLY A 551 -9.46 5.28 4.67
C GLY A 551 -8.07 5.38 4.03
N SER A 552 -7.03 5.78 4.77
CA SER A 552 -5.69 5.99 4.25
C SER A 552 -5.04 4.68 3.80
N THR A 553 -4.16 4.77 2.80
CA THR A 553 -3.30 3.65 2.41
C THR A 553 -2.38 3.22 3.55
N ILE A 554 -1.92 4.16 4.37
CA ILE A 554 -1.08 3.87 5.54
C ILE A 554 -1.78 2.95 6.53
N ASN A 555 -3.06 3.20 6.84
CA ASN A 555 -3.85 2.34 7.75
C ASN A 555 -4.10 0.93 7.18
N LYS A 556 -3.97 0.75 5.87
CA LYS A 556 -4.17 -0.53 5.19
C LYS A 556 -2.90 -1.40 5.07
N ILE A 557 -1.72 -0.82 5.28
CA ILE A 557 -0.44 -1.55 5.18
C ILE A 557 -0.42 -2.80 6.08
N PRO A 558 -0.83 -2.77 7.35
CA PRO A 558 -0.80 -3.96 8.20
C PRO A 558 -1.67 -5.13 7.71
N LEU A 559 -2.73 -4.85 6.93
CA LEU A 559 -3.59 -5.90 6.34
C LEU A 559 -2.87 -6.79 5.31
N THR A 560 -1.71 -6.37 4.85
CA THR A 560 -0.88 -7.16 3.92
C THR A 560 0.31 -7.83 4.62
N LYS A 561 0.44 -7.74 5.94
CA LYS A 561 1.54 -8.33 6.69
C LYS A 561 1.22 -9.76 7.13
N VAL A 562 2.14 -10.68 6.83
CA VAL A 562 2.13 -12.05 7.34
C VAL A 562 3.23 -12.20 8.38
N LYS A 563 2.91 -12.86 9.51
CA LYS A 563 3.84 -13.09 10.62
C LYS A 563 5.06 -13.88 10.15
N ASN A 564 6.23 -13.48 10.62
CA ASN A 564 7.50 -14.13 10.30
C ASN A 564 7.86 -14.13 8.81
N MET A 565 7.32 -13.20 8.03
CA MET A 565 7.72 -13.00 6.64
C MET A 565 8.19 -11.56 6.44
N PRO A 566 9.27 -11.33 5.66
CA PRO A 566 9.64 -9.98 5.26
C PRO A 566 8.50 -9.31 4.51
N HIS A 567 8.35 -8.01 4.69
CA HIS A 567 7.22 -7.24 4.19
C HIS A 567 7.72 -6.06 3.37
N VAL A 568 7.43 -6.06 2.08
CA VAL A 568 7.90 -5.07 1.11
C VAL A 568 6.74 -4.36 0.46
N LEU A 569 6.81 -3.05 0.35
CA LEU A 569 5.93 -2.23 -0.45
C LEU A 569 6.71 -1.83 -1.71
N SER A 570 6.52 -2.57 -2.82
CA SER A 570 7.34 -2.42 -4.02
C SER A 570 6.83 -1.39 -5.03
N GLU A 571 5.63 -0.83 -4.80
CA GLU A 571 5.12 0.35 -5.49
C GLU A 571 4.27 1.22 -4.57
N TYR A 572 4.65 2.50 -4.45
CA TYR A 572 3.87 3.52 -3.76
C TYR A 572 4.09 4.89 -4.39
N ASN A 573 3.03 5.66 -4.55
CA ASN A 573 3.13 7.08 -4.89
C ASN A 573 1.81 7.82 -4.63
N HIS A 574 1.88 9.16 -4.65
CA HIS A 574 0.78 10.10 -4.84
C HIS A 574 0.96 10.74 -6.21
N ALA A 575 0.03 10.52 -7.11
CA ALA A 575 0.19 10.91 -8.52
C ALA A 575 0.31 12.43 -8.69
N TYR A 576 1.31 12.89 -9.48
CA TYR A 576 1.36 14.28 -9.92
C TYR A 576 0.15 14.60 -10.82
N PRO A 577 -0.48 15.76 -10.73
CA PRO A 577 -0.15 16.92 -9.89
C PRO A 577 -1.01 17.06 -8.60
N TYR A 578 -1.27 15.96 -7.92
CA TYR A 578 -1.98 15.97 -6.64
C TYR A 578 -1.45 17.06 -5.72
N ILE A 579 -2.33 17.91 -5.17
CA ILE A 579 -1.90 19.15 -4.49
C ILE A 579 -1.31 18.91 -3.08
N PHE A 580 -1.43 17.72 -2.52
CA PHE A 580 -0.91 17.34 -1.20
C PHE A 580 0.27 16.36 -1.25
N GLN A 581 1.00 16.31 -2.36
CA GLN A 581 2.11 15.35 -2.61
C GLN A 581 3.12 15.26 -1.46
N THR A 582 3.39 16.38 -0.81
CA THR A 582 4.38 16.46 0.26
C THR A 582 4.01 15.66 1.53
N GLU A 583 2.76 15.15 1.65
CA GLU A 583 2.36 14.33 2.80
C GLU A 583 2.93 12.90 2.72
N ALA A 584 3.13 12.37 1.51
CA ALA A 584 3.49 10.97 1.29
C ALA A 584 4.81 10.53 1.95
N PRO A 585 5.97 11.20 1.75
CA PRO A 585 7.24 10.67 2.24
C PRO A 585 7.33 10.63 3.77
N SER A 586 6.89 11.66 4.47
CA SER A 586 6.94 11.70 5.93
C SER A 586 6.08 10.63 6.58
N LEU A 587 4.83 10.46 6.09
CA LEU A 587 3.92 9.42 6.56
C LEU A 587 4.47 8.02 6.26
N LEU A 588 4.90 7.78 5.01
CA LEU A 588 5.30 6.46 4.59
C LEU A 588 6.57 5.97 5.30
N TYR A 589 7.60 6.80 5.43
CA TYR A 589 8.82 6.40 6.12
C TYR A 589 8.64 6.26 7.62
N ALA A 590 7.83 7.12 8.25
CA ALA A 590 7.55 7.04 9.68
C ALA A 590 6.73 5.78 10.01
N TYR A 591 5.59 5.58 9.35
CA TYR A 591 4.76 4.40 9.56
C TYR A 591 5.38 3.12 8.99
N GLY A 592 6.16 3.20 7.91
CA GLY A 592 6.95 2.07 7.43
C GLY A 592 7.96 1.56 8.47
N SER A 593 8.54 2.48 9.27
CA SER A 593 9.35 2.11 10.43
C SER A 593 8.51 1.49 11.55
N PHE A 594 7.37 2.10 11.87
CA PHE A 594 6.46 1.64 12.91
C PHE A 594 5.86 0.26 12.60
N PHE A 595 5.49 -0.02 11.34
CA PHE A 595 5.02 -1.33 10.89
C PHE A 595 6.13 -2.33 10.60
N ASP A 596 7.39 -1.92 10.76
CA ASP A 596 8.58 -2.74 10.51
C ASP A 596 8.61 -3.32 9.08
N LEU A 597 8.43 -2.45 8.08
CA LEU A 597 8.61 -2.80 6.67
C LEU A 597 10.09 -3.04 6.38
N ASP A 598 10.39 -4.04 5.56
CA ASP A 598 11.75 -4.38 5.13
C ASP A 598 12.15 -3.65 3.83
N GLY A 599 11.17 -3.17 3.06
CA GLY A 599 11.41 -2.41 1.84
C GLY A 599 10.29 -1.44 1.50
N ILE A 600 10.67 -0.26 1.01
CA ILE A 600 9.78 0.77 0.45
C ILE A 600 10.36 1.19 -0.89
N VAL A 601 9.57 1.04 -1.95
CA VAL A 601 9.99 1.35 -3.33
C VAL A 601 9.01 2.32 -3.96
N TRP A 602 9.51 3.47 -4.40
CA TRP A 602 8.70 4.51 -5.04
C TRP A 602 8.47 4.19 -6.51
N HIS A 603 7.26 4.20 -6.95
CA HIS A 603 6.87 4.10 -8.35
C HIS A 603 6.56 5.49 -8.91
N ALA A 604 7.41 6.04 -9.83
CA ALA A 604 8.60 5.46 -10.38
C ALA A 604 9.74 6.47 -10.37
N TYR A 605 11.00 6.03 -10.47
CA TYR A 605 12.09 6.96 -10.74
C TYR A 605 11.93 7.59 -12.11
N TYR A 606 11.78 6.72 -13.14
CA TYR A 606 11.32 7.08 -14.47
C TYR A 606 10.33 6.04 -15.00
N ASP A 607 9.21 6.52 -15.53
CA ASP A 607 8.14 5.73 -16.10
C ASP A 607 8.08 5.95 -17.61
N TYR A 608 8.44 4.92 -18.40
CA TYR A 608 8.53 4.96 -19.87
C TYR A 608 9.38 6.10 -20.44
N MET A 609 10.29 6.69 -19.68
CA MET A 609 11.08 7.83 -20.10
C MET A 609 12.55 7.50 -20.30
N ASN A 610 13.19 8.19 -21.28
CA ASN A 610 14.62 8.19 -21.52
C ASN A 610 15.21 9.61 -21.72
N ASN A 611 14.41 10.67 -21.54
CA ASN A 611 14.87 12.06 -21.53
C ASN A 611 15.16 12.53 -20.09
N PHE A 612 16.29 12.12 -19.57
CA PHE A 612 16.68 12.39 -18.17
C PHE A 612 16.98 13.86 -17.85
N SER A 613 17.13 14.73 -18.85
CA SER A 613 17.43 16.16 -18.68
C SER A 613 16.19 17.07 -18.64
N GLN A 614 15.01 16.52 -18.66
CA GLN A 614 13.75 17.26 -18.63
C GLN A 614 13.62 18.06 -17.33
N ARG A 615 12.99 19.24 -17.39
CA ARG A 615 12.88 20.20 -16.28
C ARG A 615 11.44 20.39 -15.79
N PHE A 616 10.52 19.58 -16.26
CA PHE A 616 9.10 19.62 -15.86
C PHE A 616 8.58 18.20 -15.73
N GLN A 617 7.48 18.04 -15.04
CA GLN A 617 6.83 16.75 -14.80
C GLN A 617 5.95 16.37 -15.99
N ASP A 618 6.27 15.27 -16.66
CA ASP A 618 5.58 14.77 -17.86
C ASP A 618 4.70 13.56 -17.55
N MET A 619 5.19 12.68 -16.67
CA MET A 619 4.47 11.50 -16.21
C MET A 619 3.95 11.72 -14.78
N PHE A 620 2.77 11.19 -14.49
CA PHE A 620 2.14 11.42 -13.18
C PHE A 620 2.82 10.67 -12.03
N PHE A 621 3.63 9.66 -12.29
CA PHE A 621 4.33 8.92 -11.24
C PHE A 621 5.84 9.19 -11.15
N ASP A 622 6.45 9.89 -12.08
CA ASP A 622 7.89 10.16 -12.07
C ASP A 622 8.30 11.01 -10.86
N ILE A 623 9.28 10.53 -10.07
CA ILE A 623 9.83 11.31 -8.96
C ILE A 623 11.19 11.94 -9.28
N ALA A 624 11.94 11.40 -10.24
CA ALA A 624 13.30 11.87 -10.54
C ALA A 624 13.37 13.36 -10.93
N MET A 625 12.31 13.88 -11.56
CA MET A 625 12.17 15.29 -11.95
C MET A 625 11.27 16.09 -11.00
N HIS A 626 10.87 15.48 -9.88
CA HIS A 626 9.98 16.04 -8.88
C HIS A 626 10.79 16.50 -7.65
N PRO A 627 11.28 17.74 -7.59
CA PRO A 627 12.19 18.17 -6.54
C PRO A 627 11.60 18.06 -5.13
N VAL A 628 10.30 18.26 -4.95
CA VAL A 628 9.62 18.09 -3.65
C VAL A 628 9.73 16.63 -3.19
N MET A 629 9.47 15.64 -4.05
CA MET A 629 9.60 14.24 -3.69
C MET A 629 11.06 13.85 -3.49
N MET A 630 11.95 14.23 -4.42
CA MET A 630 13.37 13.87 -4.36
C MET A 630 14.11 14.45 -3.15
N THR A 631 13.83 15.69 -2.74
CA THR A 631 14.44 16.23 -1.52
C THR A 631 14.00 15.48 -0.27
N GLN A 632 12.74 15.04 -0.21
CA GLN A 632 12.21 14.25 0.89
C GLN A 632 12.67 12.78 0.87
N MET A 633 13.33 12.29 -0.20
CA MET A 633 14.01 10.99 -0.18
C MET A 633 15.06 10.89 0.93
N LEU A 634 15.57 12.00 1.44
CA LEU A 634 16.51 12.00 2.56
C LEU A 634 15.87 11.45 3.86
N LEU A 635 14.53 11.45 3.98
CA LEU A 635 13.81 10.80 5.08
C LEU A 635 13.95 9.26 5.04
N ALA A 636 14.47 8.71 3.96
CA ALA A 636 14.89 7.32 3.89
C ALA A 636 15.99 6.96 4.91
N LEU A 637 16.83 7.93 5.28
CA LEU A 637 17.92 7.71 6.24
C LEU A 637 17.36 7.28 7.62
N PRO A 638 16.48 8.04 8.30
CA PRO A 638 15.90 7.60 9.57
C PRO A 638 15.13 6.27 9.47
N TYR A 639 14.47 5.97 8.34
CA TYR A 639 13.83 4.67 8.12
C TYR A 639 14.86 3.54 8.07
N ARG A 640 15.92 3.66 7.28
CA ARG A 640 16.98 2.65 7.15
C ARG A 640 17.79 2.48 8.44
N MET A 641 18.03 3.56 9.16
CA MET A 641 18.73 3.54 10.45
C MET A 641 17.85 3.11 11.62
N LYS A 642 16.55 2.82 11.36
CA LYS A 642 15.59 2.36 12.38
C LYS A 642 15.44 3.31 13.56
N TYR A 643 15.43 4.62 13.29
CA TYR A 643 15.31 5.62 14.36
C TYR A 643 13.92 5.61 15.00
N ILE A 644 12.86 5.46 14.22
CA ILE A 644 11.48 5.28 14.73
C ILE A 644 11.34 3.85 15.26
N GLN A 645 10.80 3.72 16.46
CA GLN A 645 10.53 2.43 17.08
C GLN A 645 9.36 1.73 16.37
N LYS A 646 9.50 0.42 16.18
CA LYS A 646 8.40 -0.39 15.67
C LYS A 646 7.31 -0.60 16.72
N ALA A 647 6.10 -0.92 16.24
CA ALA A 647 5.00 -1.33 17.10
C ALA A 647 5.45 -2.49 18.01
N GLN A 648 5.05 -2.42 19.27
CA GLN A 648 5.34 -3.43 20.28
C GLN A 648 4.16 -4.38 20.50
N THR A 649 2.94 -3.87 20.24
CA THR A 649 1.70 -4.61 20.36
C THR A 649 1.16 -4.95 18.98
N PHE A 650 0.83 -6.23 18.77
CA PHE A 650 0.22 -6.69 17.52
C PHE A 650 -1.09 -7.40 17.82
N ALA A 651 -2.12 -7.07 17.03
CA ALA A 651 -3.26 -7.94 16.87
C ALA A 651 -2.93 -9.00 15.81
N GLU A 652 -3.36 -10.24 16.02
CA GLU A 652 -3.05 -11.36 15.13
C GLU A 652 -4.34 -11.98 14.60
N GLY A 653 -4.45 -12.09 13.27
CA GLY A 653 -5.50 -12.85 12.60
C GLY A 653 -5.12 -14.32 12.47
N ASN A 654 -5.92 -15.20 13.03
CA ASN A 654 -5.80 -16.65 12.91
C ASN A 654 -7.07 -17.17 12.22
N TYR A 655 -6.93 -18.03 11.23
CA TYR A 655 -8.04 -18.41 10.37
C TYR A 655 -8.09 -19.92 10.19
N ARG A 656 -9.29 -20.50 10.35
CA ARG A 656 -9.53 -21.84 9.87
C ARG A 656 -9.47 -21.83 8.34
N LYS A 657 -8.74 -22.77 7.74
CA LYS A 657 -8.53 -22.89 6.29
C LYS A 657 -9.80 -22.73 5.47
N GLN A 658 -10.91 -23.37 5.91
CA GLN A 658 -12.19 -23.27 5.22
C GLN A 658 -12.76 -21.83 5.24
N ASP A 659 -12.54 -21.08 6.32
CA ASP A 659 -13.01 -19.70 6.42
C ASP A 659 -12.18 -18.76 5.53
N VAL A 660 -10.90 -19.08 5.31
CA VAL A 660 -10.06 -18.37 4.32
C VAL A 660 -10.66 -18.49 2.92
N PHE A 661 -11.02 -19.70 2.49
CA PHE A 661 -11.59 -19.94 1.17
C PHE A 661 -13.04 -19.48 1.02
N ASN A 662 -13.82 -19.49 2.10
CA ASN A 662 -15.19 -18.96 2.10
C ASN A 662 -15.22 -17.42 2.10
N ASN A 663 -14.08 -16.75 2.36
CA ASN A 663 -14.00 -15.31 2.34
C ASN A 663 -13.73 -14.79 0.92
N THR A 664 -14.78 -14.32 0.25
CA THR A 664 -14.71 -13.75 -1.10
C THR A 664 -14.60 -12.23 -1.13
N LYS A 665 -14.28 -11.59 0.00
CA LYS A 665 -14.14 -10.14 0.11
C LYS A 665 -12.75 -9.70 -0.32
N ILE A 666 -12.69 -8.60 -1.05
CA ILE A 666 -11.44 -7.96 -1.46
C ILE A 666 -11.06 -6.84 -0.49
N TYR A 667 -9.78 -6.51 -0.41
CA TYR A 667 -9.22 -5.57 0.56
C TYR A 667 -9.80 -4.14 0.50
N LYS A 668 -10.54 -3.78 -0.54
CA LYS A 668 -11.21 -2.47 -0.64
C LYS A 668 -12.35 -2.31 0.36
N ASP A 669 -12.89 -3.43 0.83
CA ASP A 669 -13.93 -3.46 1.83
C ASP A 669 -13.29 -3.57 3.21
N ASN A 670 -13.72 -2.76 4.17
CA ASN A 670 -13.20 -2.76 5.53
C ASN A 670 -13.42 -4.10 6.29
N ASP A 671 -14.00 -5.08 5.62
CA ASP A 671 -14.37 -6.39 6.17
C ASP A 671 -13.39 -7.52 5.81
N VAL A 672 -12.19 -7.19 5.32
CA VAL A 672 -11.20 -8.20 4.86
C VAL A 672 -10.82 -9.20 5.94
N ILE A 673 -10.76 -8.75 7.20
CA ILE A 673 -10.43 -9.60 8.34
C ILE A 673 -11.58 -10.55 8.67
N ASN A 674 -12.81 -10.25 8.24
CA ASN A 674 -14.07 -10.99 8.43
C ASN A 674 -14.15 -11.82 9.73
N ILE A 675 -13.66 -11.25 10.82
CA ILE A 675 -13.93 -11.73 12.16
C ILE A 675 -15.16 -10.94 12.60
N GLU A 676 -16.23 -11.62 12.95
CA GLU A 676 -17.50 -11.00 13.31
C GLU A 676 -17.29 -9.83 14.29
N ASP A 677 -17.90 -8.69 13.97
CA ASP A 677 -17.95 -7.47 14.80
C ASP A 677 -16.62 -6.71 15.03
N VAL A 678 -15.55 -6.99 14.31
CA VAL A 678 -14.31 -6.22 14.44
C VAL A 678 -14.33 -4.97 13.53
N ASN A 679 -14.60 -3.82 14.14
CA ASN A 679 -14.32 -2.52 13.51
C ASN A 679 -12.94 -2.03 13.96
N TYR A 680 -11.91 -2.30 13.17
CA TYR A 680 -10.54 -1.86 13.48
C TYR A 680 -10.34 -0.35 13.36
N GLY A 681 -11.17 0.37 12.56
CA GLY A 681 -11.08 1.82 12.37
C GLY A 681 -9.65 2.27 12.09
N THR A 682 -9.09 3.09 12.98
CA THR A 682 -7.70 3.58 12.94
C THR A 682 -6.74 2.86 13.91
N SER A 683 -7.13 1.71 14.45
CA SER A 683 -6.32 1.01 15.48
C SER A 683 -4.93 0.60 15.00
N PHE A 684 -4.77 0.31 13.70
CA PHE A 684 -3.47 -0.05 13.14
C PHE A 684 -2.47 1.10 13.14
N LEU A 685 -2.93 2.34 13.11
CA LEU A 685 -2.05 3.51 13.25
C LEU A 685 -1.53 3.70 14.69
N LYS A 686 -2.12 3.00 15.66
CA LYS A 686 -1.69 2.99 17.05
C LYS A 686 -0.91 1.73 17.43
N HIS A 687 -1.30 0.58 16.89
CA HIS A 687 -0.73 -0.75 17.16
C HIS A 687 -0.44 -1.46 15.85
N GLY A 688 0.31 -2.56 15.89
CA GLY A 688 0.53 -3.40 14.72
C GLY A 688 -0.61 -4.41 14.49
N PHE A 689 -0.64 -4.97 13.28
CA PHE A 689 -1.44 -6.14 12.92
C PHE A 689 -0.66 -7.04 11.97
N HIS A 690 -0.91 -8.35 12.01
CA HIS A 690 -0.47 -9.29 10.99
C HIS A 690 -1.38 -10.53 10.93
N HIS A 691 -1.40 -11.20 9.78
CA HIS A 691 -1.97 -12.53 9.66
C HIS A 691 -0.97 -13.53 10.25
N ALA A 692 -1.41 -14.32 11.23
CA ALA A 692 -0.53 -15.21 11.98
C ALA A 692 -0.60 -16.66 11.51
N ASP A 693 -1.82 -17.15 11.21
CA ASP A 693 -2.03 -18.54 10.82
C ASP A 693 -3.25 -18.65 9.89
N PHE A 694 -3.10 -19.29 8.74
CA PHE A 694 -4.15 -19.56 7.75
C PHE A 694 -4.72 -20.98 7.85
N GLU A 695 -4.22 -21.82 8.76
CA GLU A 695 -4.63 -23.19 8.99
C GLU A 695 -4.93 -23.48 10.47
N ALA A 696 -5.30 -22.46 11.23
CA ALA A 696 -5.68 -22.62 12.64
C ALA A 696 -6.93 -23.50 12.80
N ASP A 697 -7.10 -24.11 13.96
CA ASP A 697 -8.28 -24.95 14.28
C ASP A 697 -9.60 -24.16 14.25
N SER A 698 -9.54 -22.84 14.49
CA SER A 698 -10.69 -21.94 14.46
C SER A 698 -10.27 -20.54 14.01
N THR A 699 -11.26 -19.75 13.52
CA THR A 699 -11.03 -18.34 13.16
C THR A 699 -11.22 -17.45 14.39
N PHE A 700 -10.16 -16.70 14.77
CA PHE A 700 -10.20 -15.77 15.89
C PHE A 700 -9.13 -14.68 15.76
N LEU A 701 -9.34 -13.58 16.47
CA LEU A 701 -8.38 -12.49 16.60
C LEU A 701 -7.76 -12.53 17.98
N THR A 702 -6.43 -12.46 18.08
CA THR A 702 -5.75 -12.17 19.34
C THR A 702 -5.43 -10.68 19.43
N GLY A 703 -5.39 -10.15 20.67
CA GLY A 703 -5.18 -8.72 20.89
C GLY A 703 -6.47 -7.91 20.73
N THR A 704 -6.39 -6.64 21.10
CA THR A 704 -7.55 -5.74 21.08
C THR A 704 -7.37 -4.71 19.95
N LEU A 705 -8.32 -4.66 19.04
CA LEU A 705 -8.44 -3.61 18.04
C LEU A 705 -9.44 -2.56 18.55
N THR A 706 -8.92 -1.47 19.10
CA THR A 706 -9.76 -0.34 19.53
C THR A 706 -9.37 0.87 18.72
N SER A 707 -10.30 1.37 17.92
CA SER A 707 -10.08 2.58 17.14
C SER A 707 -9.89 3.79 18.06
N PRO A 708 -8.77 4.50 17.98
CA PRO A 708 -8.58 5.76 18.71
C PRO A 708 -9.38 6.93 18.11
N GLY A 709 -10.07 6.70 17.00
CA GLY A 709 -10.80 7.74 16.27
C GLY A 709 -9.90 8.51 15.32
N LYS A 710 -10.11 9.84 15.18
CA LYS A 710 -9.40 10.65 14.19
C LYS A 710 -8.09 11.28 14.72
N VAL A 711 -7.87 11.32 16.01
CA VAL A 711 -6.61 11.81 16.62
C VAL A 711 -5.89 10.61 17.20
N ILE A 712 -4.78 10.24 16.57
CA ILE A 712 -4.05 9.00 16.83
C ILE A 712 -2.64 9.33 17.29
N THR A 713 -2.25 8.79 18.44
CA THR A 713 -0.84 8.73 18.84
C THR A 713 -0.40 7.27 18.81
N SER A 714 0.70 6.97 18.12
CA SER A 714 1.28 5.62 18.13
C SER A 714 1.60 5.19 19.57
N GLU A 715 1.57 3.91 19.85
CA GLU A 715 1.89 3.39 21.20
C GLU A 715 3.31 3.73 21.66
N THR A 716 4.23 3.98 20.71
CA THR A 716 5.59 4.44 21.00
C THR A 716 5.66 5.92 21.38
N GLY A 717 4.58 6.68 21.17
CA GLY A 717 4.51 8.12 21.43
C GLY A 717 5.24 9.00 20.41
N GLU A 718 5.95 8.42 19.44
CA GLU A 718 6.79 9.15 18.47
C GLU A 718 5.99 9.73 17.30
N LEU A 719 4.81 9.15 16.97
CA LEU A 719 3.98 9.54 15.83
C LEU A 719 2.62 10.03 16.33
N MET A 720 2.20 11.20 15.87
CA MET A 720 0.87 11.71 16.16
C MET A 720 0.21 12.16 14.84
N TRP A 721 -1.01 11.67 14.57
CA TRP A 721 -1.82 12.03 13.42
C TRP A 721 -3.15 12.64 13.89
N ASP A 722 -3.33 13.92 13.66
CA ASP A 722 -4.59 14.61 13.89
C ASP A 722 -5.41 14.68 12.59
N GLY A 723 -6.30 13.71 12.38
CA GLY A 723 -7.18 13.64 11.21
C GLY A 723 -8.37 14.62 11.28
N GLN A 724 -8.58 15.31 12.41
CA GLN A 724 -9.58 16.38 12.50
C GLN A 724 -9.03 17.68 11.92
N GLN A 725 -7.78 18.00 12.26
CA GLN A 725 -7.12 19.20 11.80
C GLN A 725 -6.22 18.97 10.58
N GLY A 726 -6.02 17.72 10.15
CA GLY A 726 -5.29 17.34 8.96
C GLY A 726 -3.78 17.58 9.05
N PHE A 727 -3.13 17.18 10.14
CA PHE A 727 -1.68 17.22 10.25
C PHE A 727 -1.12 15.99 10.95
N PHE A 728 0.15 15.74 10.71
CA PHE A 728 0.93 14.62 11.24
C PHE A 728 2.25 15.14 11.80
N THR A 729 2.72 14.58 12.92
CA THR A 729 4.01 14.91 13.51
C THR A 729 4.85 13.66 13.76
N VAL A 730 6.15 13.84 13.64
CA VAL A 730 7.18 12.91 14.11
C VAL A 730 7.93 13.62 15.24
N ASP A 731 8.01 12.99 16.39
CA ASP A 731 8.76 13.51 17.56
C ASP A 731 9.69 12.43 18.09
N ASN A 732 10.84 12.30 17.46
CA ASN A 732 11.86 11.30 17.76
C ASN A 732 13.23 12.01 17.95
N PRO A 733 14.15 11.53 18.79
CA PRO A 733 15.42 12.18 19.04
C PRO A 733 16.26 12.50 17.79
N TYR A 734 16.10 11.77 16.68
CA TYR A 734 16.87 11.92 15.45
C TYR A 734 16.09 12.54 14.30
N TRP A 735 14.76 12.55 14.38
CA TRP A 735 13.86 13.06 13.38
C TRP A 735 12.67 13.75 14.03
N GLN A 736 12.53 15.05 13.81
CA GLN A 736 11.41 15.86 14.28
C GLN A 736 10.82 16.66 13.15
N GLY A 737 9.50 16.72 13.07
CA GLY A 737 8.84 17.48 12.02
C GLY A 737 7.33 17.38 12.02
N ALA A 738 6.74 18.16 11.12
CA ALA A 738 5.30 18.20 10.90
C ALA A 738 4.96 18.26 9.42
N THR A 739 3.83 17.66 9.05
CA THR A 739 3.27 17.70 7.69
C THR A 739 1.76 17.92 7.74
N GLY A 740 1.22 18.76 6.88
CA GLY A 740 -0.23 18.98 6.75
C GLY A 740 -0.64 20.45 6.77
N TYR A 741 -1.84 20.73 7.27
CA TYR A 741 -2.39 22.07 7.42
C TYR A 741 -1.81 22.75 8.66
N LEU A 742 -0.68 23.45 8.49
CA LEU A 742 0.13 23.98 9.59
C LEU A 742 -0.13 25.46 9.89
N GLY A 743 -0.87 26.16 9.04
CA GLY A 743 -1.18 27.58 9.23
C GLY A 743 -1.85 27.90 10.56
N GLY A 744 -1.39 28.96 11.24
CA GLY A 744 -1.91 29.39 12.52
C GLY A 744 -1.63 28.47 13.71
N LYS A 745 -0.84 27.39 13.51
CA LYS A 745 -0.45 26.43 14.56
C LYS A 745 0.97 26.69 15.05
N THR A 746 1.21 26.33 16.31
CA THR A 746 2.55 26.10 16.84
C THR A 746 2.65 24.63 17.15
N ILE A 747 3.52 23.94 16.41
CA ILE A 747 3.83 22.52 16.61
C ILE A 747 5.03 22.44 17.54
N ASP A 748 4.79 21.98 18.75
CA ASP A 748 5.79 21.96 19.80
C ASP A 748 6.28 20.53 20.00
N LEU A 749 7.51 20.24 19.54
CA LEU A 749 8.18 18.95 19.63
C LEU A 749 9.26 18.99 20.71
N GLU A 750 9.86 17.85 21.03
CA GLU A 750 10.82 17.77 22.15
C GLU A 750 11.94 18.81 22.07
N ASN A 751 12.63 18.92 20.94
CA ASN A 751 13.82 19.76 20.77
C ASN A 751 13.60 21.00 19.90
N ILE A 752 12.56 21.00 19.06
CA ILE A 752 12.22 22.13 18.20
C ILE A 752 10.75 22.51 18.32
N SER A 753 10.46 23.74 17.90
CA SER A 753 9.10 24.23 17.68
C SER A 753 9.00 24.81 16.27
N ILE A 754 7.88 24.54 15.60
CA ILE A 754 7.56 25.02 14.25
C ILE A 754 6.33 25.93 14.37
N SER A 755 6.44 27.17 13.92
CA SER A 755 5.35 28.13 14.01
C SER A 755 5.30 29.08 12.80
N ASN A 756 4.23 29.86 12.70
CA ASN A 756 4.02 30.88 11.65
C ASN A 756 4.20 30.29 10.22
N VAL A 757 3.73 29.07 10.01
CA VAL A 757 3.82 28.41 8.69
C VAL A 757 2.88 29.11 7.73
N THR A 758 3.43 29.56 6.60
CA THR A 758 2.69 30.14 5.49
C THR A 758 3.16 29.60 4.15
N THR A 759 2.21 29.43 3.23
CA THR A 759 2.45 29.15 1.81
C THR A 759 1.78 30.23 0.97
N THR A 760 1.81 30.14 -0.34
CA THR A 760 1.21 31.17 -1.23
C THR A 760 -0.31 31.08 -1.35
N ASP A 761 -0.92 30.08 -0.73
CA ASP A 761 -2.37 29.95 -0.64
C ASP A 761 -2.83 29.88 0.83
N ASN A 762 -4.14 29.95 1.02
CA ASN A 762 -4.73 29.91 2.36
C ASN A 762 -4.75 28.51 3.00
N LEU A 763 -4.32 27.46 2.29
CA LEU A 763 -4.26 26.11 2.83
C LEU A 763 -3.11 25.98 3.83
N ASN A 764 -1.99 26.68 3.60
CA ASN A 764 -0.77 26.57 4.40
C ASN A 764 -0.39 25.10 4.64
N PHE A 765 -0.51 24.29 3.57
CA PHE A 765 -0.20 22.86 3.60
C PHE A 765 1.27 22.66 3.25
N ALA A 766 2.02 22.15 4.19
CA ALA A 766 3.48 22.01 4.05
C ALA A 766 4.01 20.80 4.81
N SER A 767 5.20 20.35 4.44
CA SER A 767 6.02 19.40 5.20
C SER A 767 7.32 20.10 5.64
N ILE A 768 7.61 20.07 6.93
CA ILE A 768 8.81 20.65 7.56
C ILE A 768 9.42 19.55 8.42
N GLN A 769 10.60 19.04 8.01
CA GLN A 769 11.23 17.87 8.60
C GLN A 769 12.68 18.13 8.92
N LEU A 770 13.08 18.00 10.18
CA LEU A 770 14.48 18.09 10.64
C LEU A 770 15.01 16.68 10.92
N ILE A 771 16.11 16.32 10.29
CA ILE A 771 16.79 15.04 10.53
C ILE A 771 18.27 15.23 10.88
N SER A 772 18.76 14.39 11.80
CA SER A 772 20.17 14.23 12.09
C SER A 772 20.85 13.39 11.02
N LEU A 773 22.01 13.82 10.56
CA LEU A 773 22.83 13.15 9.54
C LEU A 773 24.09 12.49 10.11
N ASP A 774 24.36 12.55 11.40
CA ASP A 774 25.56 12.01 12.04
C ASP A 774 25.26 10.94 13.09
N SER A 775 24.04 10.40 13.07
CA SER A 775 23.54 9.37 13.99
C SER A 775 23.58 9.78 15.46
N LEU A 776 23.56 11.08 15.72
CA LEU A 776 23.44 11.65 17.05
C LEU A 776 22.04 12.25 17.24
N PRO A 777 21.47 12.23 18.44
CA PRO A 777 20.23 12.96 18.72
C PRO A 777 20.34 14.45 18.35
N ILE A 778 19.24 15.08 17.93
CA ILE A 778 19.20 16.48 17.46
C ILE A 778 19.96 17.46 18.36
N PRO A 779 19.85 17.42 19.69
CA PRO A 779 20.61 18.34 20.55
C PRO A 779 22.12 18.13 20.51
N GLN A 780 22.58 16.96 20.12
CA GLN A 780 24.00 16.57 20.06
C GLN A 780 24.55 16.55 18.64
N SER A 781 23.65 16.52 17.63
CA SER A 781 24.03 16.43 16.23
C SER A 781 24.78 17.68 15.77
N LYS A 782 25.88 17.46 15.08
CA LYS A 782 26.69 18.54 14.47
C LYS A 782 26.31 18.77 13.02
N LYS A 783 25.53 17.88 12.43
CA LYS A 783 25.18 17.88 11.03
C LYS A 783 23.73 17.48 10.86
N MET A 784 22.87 18.42 10.58
CA MET A 784 21.45 18.22 10.39
C MET A 784 20.99 18.80 9.05
N ILE A 785 19.88 18.33 8.53
CA ILE A 785 19.19 18.92 7.39
C ILE A 785 17.74 19.20 7.75
N LEU A 786 17.28 20.40 7.41
CA LEU A 786 15.87 20.77 7.47
C LEU A 786 15.32 20.76 6.05
N LEU A 787 14.28 19.97 5.83
CA LEU A 787 13.53 19.88 4.57
C LEU A 787 12.25 20.69 4.71
N THR A 788 11.95 21.54 3.72
CA THR A 788 10.73 22.34 3.68
C THR A 788 10.10 22.20 2.30
N SER A 789 8.85 21.78 2.22
CA SER A 789 8.19 21.57 0.93
C SER A 789 6.68 21.75 1.02
N ALA A 790 6.10 22.19 -0.08
CA ALA A 790 4.67 22.28 -0.31
C ALA A 790 4.35 21.66 -1.68
N ARG A 791 3.75 22.39 -2.60
CA ARG A 791 3.35 21.88 -3.92
C ARG A 791 4.43 22.06 -4.97
N LEU A 792 4.34 21.20 -5.98
CA LEU A 792 4.99 21.35 -7.27
C LEU A 792 3.94 21.43 -8.36
N GLU A 793 4.11 22.39 -9.30
CA GLU A 793 3.33 22.45 -10.51
C GLU A 793 4.18 22.85 -11.71
N ASN A 794 3.86 22.32 -12.88
CA ASN A 794 4.45 22.79 -14.13
C ASN A 794 4.03 24.23 -14.41
N GLN A 795 4.92 25.02 -14.96
CA GLN A 795 4.57 26.35 -15.43
C GLN A 795 3.45 26.28 -16.47
N GLY A 796 2.34 27.00 -16.23
CA GLY A 796 1.17 26.97 -17.11
C GLY A 796 0.18 25.87 -16.84
N LEU A 797 0.35 25.06 -15.79
CA LEU A 797 -0.64 24.07 -15.35
C LEU A 797 -1.95 24.79 -14.98
N LYS A 798 -3.08 24.25 -15.44
CA LYS A 798 -4.42 24.75 -15.14
C LYS A 798 -5.33 23.60 -14.74
N TRP A 799 -6.04 23.77 -13.65
CA TRP A 799 -7.08 22.89 -13.17
C TRP A 799 -8.47 23.32 -13.66
N ASN A 800 -9.42 22.41 -13.68
CA ASN A 800 -10.84 22.74 -13.67
C ASN A 800 -11.24 23.40 -12.32
N ASP A 801 -12.46 23.93 -12.22
CA ASP A 801 -12.93 24.68 -11.04
C ASP A 801 -12.92 23.82 -9.75
N THR A 802 -13.11 22.52 -9.86
CA THR A 802 -13.11 21.57 -8.73
C THR A 802 -11.71 21.02 -8.40
N LYS A 803 -10.70 21.35 -9.18
CA LYS A 803 -9.33 20.81 -9.10
C LYS A 803 -9.25 19.26 -9.19
N THR A 804 -10.19 18.66 -9.90
CA THR A 804 -10.25 17.20 -10.08
C THR A 804 -9.74 16.74 -11.44
N ALA A 805 -9.59 17.64 -12.41
CA ALA A 805 -9.07 17.32 -13.75
C ALA A 805 -8.20 18.46 -14.27
N LEU A 806 -7.22 18.12 -15.10
CA LEU A 806 -6.39 19.11 -15.76
C LEU A 806 -7.10 19.69 -16.98
N VAL A 807 -7.10 21.03 -17.08
CA VAL A 807 -7.41 21.80 -18.30
C VAL A 807 -6.14 21.94 -19.15
N SER A 808 -4.98 22.05 -18.49
CA SER A 808 -3.67 22.10 -19.13
C SER A 808 -2.64 21.51 -18.18
N ALA A 809 -1.79 20.60 -18.67
CA ALA A 809 -0.69 20.03 -17.89
C ALA A 809 0.50 21.00 -17.69
N GLY A 810 0.53 22.13 -18.42
CA GLY A 810 1.69 23.01 -18.43
C GLY A 810 2.91 22.35 -19.08
N GLY A 811 4.09 22.92 -18.84
CA GLY A 811 5.37 22.40 -19.37
C GLY A 811 6.52 23.39 -19.12
N THR A 812 7.60 23.25 -19.86
CA THR A 812 8.83 24.05 -19.85
C THR A 812 9.68 23.93 -18.58
N ARG A 813 9.11 24.11 -17.40
CA ARG A 813 9.79 23.95 -16.08
C ARG A 813 8.76 23.66 -14.99
N ALA A 814 9.22 22.99 -13.94
CA ALA A 814 8.46 22.79 -12.72
C ALA A 814 8.77 23.90 -11.70
N LEU A 815 7.75 24.38 -11.01
CA LEU A 815 7.83 25.44 -10.02
C LEU A 815 7.39 24.90 -8.65
N CYS A 816 8.18 25.21 -7.62
CA CYS A 816 7.91 24.87 -6.23
C CYS A 816 7.23 26.03 -5.50
N GLU A 817 6.24 25.72 -4.70
CA GLU A 817 5.62 26.67 -3.79
C GLU A 817 6.56 26.92 -2.60
N PRO A 818 6.85 28.22 -2.24
CA PRO A 818 7.69 28.51 -1.09
C PRO A 818 6.97 28.22 0.23
N VAL A 819 7.74 27.79 1.22
CA VAL A 819 7.30 27.57 2.60
C VAL A 819 8.05 28.54 3.51
N GLU A 820 7.34 29.41 4.19
CA GLU A 820 7.90 30.27 5.24
C GLU A 820 7.46 29.73 6.60
N ALA A 821 8.39 29.64 7.54
CA ALA A 821 8.12 29.18 8.89
C ALA A 821 9.17 29.73 9.86
N VAL A 822 8.81 29.81 11.13
CA VAL A 822 9.73 30.07 12.23
C VAL A 822 10.12 28.74 12.88
N ILE A 823 11.41 28.45 12.89
CA ILE A 823 11.97 27.25 13.54
C ILE A 823 12.73 27.68 14.78
N THR A 824 12.35 27.12 15.93
CA THR A 824 12.95 27.43 17.22
C THR A 824 13.61 26.17 17.80
N PHE A 825 14.91 26.25 18.06
CA PHE A 825 15.67 25.22 18.78
C PHE A 825 15.64 25.53 20.28
N LYS A 826 15.04 24.66 21.10
CA LYS A 826 14.70 24.94 22.49
C LYS A 826 15.89 25.02 23.45
N SER A 827 17.01 24.40 23.13
CA SER A 827 18.18 24.26 24.02
C SER A 827 19.48 24.71 23.36
N SER A 828 19.42 25.64 22.41
CA SER A 828 20.59 26.11 21.66
C SER A 828 20.68 27.61 21.72
N SER A 829 21.88 28.12 21.95
CA SER A 829 22.15 29.56 21.80
C SER A 829 22.34 29.91 20.32
N PRO A 830 22.04 31.13 19.88
CA PRO A 830 22.25 31.57 18.49
C PRO A 830 23.70 31.36 18.01
N ASP A 831 24.68 31.58 18.87
CA ASP A 831 26.12 31.45 18.54
C ASP A 831 26.55 29.98 18.32
N SER A 832 25.73 29.02 18.72
CA SER A 832 26.00 27.58 18.53
C SER A 832 25.52 27.06 17.20
N LEU A 833 24.56 27.74 16.54
CA LEU A 833 23.96 27.29 15.31
C LEU A 833 24.37 28.10 14.11
N SER A 834 24.74 27.42 13.02
CA SER A 834 24.85 28.02 11.70
C SER A 834 23.85 27.39 10.77
N VAL A 835 23.03 28.21 10.12
CA VAL A 835 21.97 27.75 9.20
C VAL A 835 22.26 28.27 7.80
N TYR A 836 22.32 27.37 6.83
CA TYR A 836 22.63 27.70 5.44
C TYR A 836 21.48 27.26 4.52
N MET A 837 21.03 28.18 3.68
CA MET A 837 20.25 27.86 2.50
C MET A 837 21.11 27.02 1.55
N LEU A 838 20.56 25.93 1.02
CA LEU A 838 21.24 25.11 0.02
C LEU A 838 20.62 25.32 -1.37
N ASN A 839 21.49 25.31 -2.39
CA ASN A 839 21.10 25.29 -3.78
C ASN A 839 20.64 23.86 -4.22
N PRO A 840 20.11 23.66 -5.43
CA PRO A 840 19.64 22.35 -5.88
C PRO A 840 20.68 21.21 -5.86
N THR A 841 21.97 21.53 -5.89
CA THR A 841 23.06 20.52 -5.77
C THR A 841 23.51 20.27 -4.33
N GLY A 842 22.90 20.96 -3.35
CA GLY A 842 23.20 20.82 -1.92
C GLY A 842 24.40 21.64 -1.44
N ASN A 843 24.91 22.57 -2.26
CA ASN A 843 25.94 23.52 -1.83
C ASN A 843 25.30 24.68 -1.08
N ARG A 844 26.03 25.22 -0.09
CA ARG A 844 25.65 26.44 0.64
C ARG A 844 25.59 27.63 -0.31
N ALA A 845 24.44 28.28 -0.39
CA ALA A 845 24.18 29.43 -1.27
C ALA A 845 24.07 30.75 -0.49
N ASP A 846 23.52 30.69 0.73
CA ASP A 846 23.34 31.85 1.61
C ASP A 846 23.31 31.36 3.06
N SER A 847 23.51 32.26 4.02
CA SER A 847 23.35 31.99 5.45
C SER A 847 22.11 32.69 5.99
N LEU A 848 21.42 32.05 6.96
CA LEU A 848 20.31 32.64 7.65
C LEU A 848 20.77 33.24 8.97
N GLN A 849 20.18 34.38 9.34
CA GLN A 849 20.37 34.94 10.65
C GLN A 849 19.65 34.09 11.70
N VAL A 850 20.38 33.73 12.75
CA VAL A 850 19.87 33.05 13.92
C VAL A 850 19.73 34.04 15.06
N ASN A 851 18.56 34.17 15.63
CA ASN A 851 18.25 35.17 16.66
C ASN A 851 17.99 34.47 18.02
N GLN A 852 18.23 35.19 19.11
CA GLN A 852 17.84 34.76 20.46
C GLN A 852 16.33 34.88 20.64
N SER A 853 15.71 33.86 21.25
CA SER A 853 14.31 33.84 21.68
C SER A 853 14.22 33.19 23.04
N GLY A 854 14.34 34.02 24.12
CA GLY A 854 14.49 33.47 25.47
C GLY A 854 15.81 32.70 25.61
N GLU A 855 15.75 31.47 26.04
CA GLU A 855 16.86 30.50 26.11
C GLU A 855 17.06 29.69 24.82
N SER A 856 16.31 30.02 23.75
CA SER A 856 16.24 29.26 22.48
C SER A 856 16.85 30.03 21.32
N ALA A 857 17.30 29.33 20.30
CA ALA A 857 17.77 29.90 19.03
C ALA A 857 16.67 29.77 17.97
N GLN A 858 16.47 30.86 17.18
CA GLN A 858 15.35 30.94 16.24
C GLN A 858 15.80 31.47 14.87
N PHE A 859 15.26 30.92 13.79
CA PHE A 859 15.46 31.44 12.43
C PHE A 859 14.19 31.26 11.57
N ASN A 860 14.14 31.97 10.43
CA ASN A 860 13.02 31.92 9.49
C ASN A 860 13.42 31.22 8.21
N THR A 861 12.58 30.29 7.72
CA THR A 861 12.74 29.61 6.42
C THR A 861 12.10 30.42 5.30
N ASN A 862 12.62 31.61 5.02
CA ASN A 862 12.06 32.59 4.06
C ASN A 862 12.83 32.68 2.74
N LYS A 863 13.56 31.62 2.36
CA LYS A 863 14.37 31.56 1.15
C LYS A 863 13.77 30.60 0.13
N ASN A 864 14.00 30.85 -1.15
CA ASN A 864 13.58 29.98 -2.26
C ASN A 864 14.44 28.72 -2.36
N THR A 865 14.25 27.82 -1.41
CA THR A 865 14.90 26.51 -1.35
C THR A 865 13.99 25.47 -0.71
N LEU A 866 14.25 24.17 -0.96
CA LEU A 866 13.56 23.05 -0.34
C LEU A 866 14.36 22.44 0.83
N TRP A 867 15.60 22.91 1.10
CA TRP A 867 16.45 22.36 2.15
C TRP A 867 17.44 23.35 2.73
N TYR A 868 17.73 23.16 4.01
CA TYR A 868 18.71 23.96 4.76
C TYR A 868 19.66 23.02 5.51
N GLU A 869 20.97 23.32 5.45
CA GLU A 869 21.95 22.70 6.34
C GLU A 869 21.96 23.42 7.68
N ILE A 870 21.96 22.64 8.76
CA ILE A 870 22.11 23.17 10.11
C ILE A 870 23.33 22.51 10.75
N SER A 871 24.25 23.34 11.19
CA SER A 871 25.46 22.91 11.89
C SER A 871 25.47 23.44 13.32
N ASN A 872 25.71 22.57 14.30
CA ASN A 872 25.88 22.94 15.69
C ASN A 872 27.37 22.87 16.06
N HIS A 873 27.98 24.03 16.33
CA HIS A 873 29.44 24.17 16.48
C HIS A 873 29.92 24.12 17.94
N ASN A 874 29.09 24.48 18.91
CA ASN A 874 29.48 24.55 20.29
C ASN A 874 28.93 23.42 21.12
N LYS A 875 29.79 22.41 21.35
CA LYS A 875 29.67 21.59 22.55
C LYS A 875 30.26 22.33 23.76
N LYS A 876 29.61 23.34 24.27
CA LYS A 876 29.50 23.41 25.72
C LYS A 876 28.46 22.36 26.04
N SER A 877 28.86 21.35 26.78
CA SER A 877 27.93 20.45 27.46
C SER A 877 26.96 21.31 28.29
N ILE A 878 25.87 21.74 27.69
CA ILE A 878 24.73 22.24 28.43
C ILE A 878 23.98 20.99 28.89
N ILE A 879 24.58 20.35 29.88
CA ILE A 879 23.83 19.70 30.91
C ILE A 879 23.18 20.85 31.70
N GLN A 880 22.14 21.46 31.13
CA GLN A 880 21.18 22.26 31.87
C GLN A 880 19.87 22.32 31.13
N GLY A 881 18.88 21.68 31.69
CA GLY A 881 17.49 21.89 31.35
C GLY A 881 16.74 20.78 30.64
N THR A 882 17.17 19.51 30.70
CA THR A 882 16.17 18.49 30.89
C THR A 882 15.38 18.92 32.11
N LYS A 883 14.10 19.32 31.95
CA LYS A 883 13.14 18.92 32.94
C LYS A 883 13.33 17.41 33.04
N ILE A 884 14.19 17.01 33.95
CA ILE A 884 14.10 15.72 34.55
C ILE A 884 12.62 15.62 34.90
N ARG A 885 11.81 14.90 34.12
CA ARG A 885 10.90 14.02 34.81
C ARG A 885 11.82 13.49 35.91
N LYS A 886 11.49 13.77 37.12
CA LYS A 886 12.01 13.01 38.20
C LYS A 886 11.77 11.56 37.84
N GLU A 887 12.68 10.97 37.06
CA GLU A 887 13.05 9.60 37.28
C GLU A 887 13.47 9.63 38.71
N THR A 888 12.63 9.09 39.51
CA THR A 888 12.99 8.66 40.87
C THR A 888 14.37 8.05 40.71
N GLU A 889 15.33 8.60 41.41
CA GLU A 889 16.75 8.20 41.50
C GLU A 889 16.89 6.70 41.25
N GLU A 890 17.01 6.31 39.98
CA GLU A 890 17.07 4.92 39.55
C GLU A 890 18.52 4.55 39.32
N ASN A 891 18.94 3.49 39.97
CA ASN A 891 20.22 2.84 39.92
C ASN A 891 20.64 2.65 38.45
N ARG A 892 21.73 3.29 38.01
CA ARG A 892 22.30 3.06 36.67
C ARG A 892 23.19 1.83 36.75
N LEU A 893 22.97 0.87 35.84
CA LEU A 893 23.78 -0.34 35.70
C LEU A 893 23.85 -0.72 34.21
N LYS A 894 25.05 -0.87 33.67
CA LYS A 894 25.25 -1.21 32.28
C LYS A 894 26.56 -1.97 32.07
N ALA A 895 26.56 -2.97 31.18
CA ALA A 895 27.76 -3.67 30.72
C ALA A 895 28.16 -3.26 29.31
N SER A 896 29.46 -3.07 29.06
CA SER A 896 30.01 -2.77 27.74
C SER A 896 31.44 -3.35 27.60
N PRO A 897 31.76 -4.11 26.54
CA PRO A 897 30.83 -4.61 25.51
C PRO A 897 29.83 -5.64 26.07
N ASN A 898 28.65 -5.67 25.47
CA ASN A 898 27.63 -6.67 25.67
C ASN A 898 26.97 -6.95 24.28
N PRO A 899 27.24 -8.10 23.62
CA PRO A 899 27.99 -9.27 24.13
C PRO A 899 29.46 -8.99 24.44
N GLY A 900 29.93 -9.62 25.53
CA GLY A 900 31.34 -9.62 25.93
C GLY A 900 32.08 -10.90 25.47
N LYS A 901 33.40 -10.80 25.19
CA LYS A 901 34.20 -11.95 24.74
C LYS A 901 35.20 -12.42 25.80
N TYR A 902 36.08 -11.56 26.24
CA TYR A 902 37.10 -11.86 27.26
C TYR A 902 36.94 -11.04 28.52
N TYR A 903 36.43 -9.82 28.40
CA TYR A 903 36.10 -8.93 29.51
C TYR A 903 34.91 -8.07 29.15
N THR A 904 34.26 -7.51 30.18
CA THR A 904 33.26 -6.46 30.06
C THR A 904 33.52 -5.41 31.14
N THR A 905 33.19 -4.17 30.87
CA THR A 905 33.23 -3.08 31.87
C THR A 905 31.81 -2.80 32.31
N ILE A 906 31.58 -2.90 33.60
CA ILE A 906 30.30 -2.59 34.24
C ILE A 906 30.36 -1.12 34.66
N GLU A 907 29.50 -0.29 34.08
CA GLU A 907 29.27 1.09 34.52
C GLU A 907 28.06 1.12 35.47
N PHE A 908 28.21 1.78 36.60
CA PHE A 908 27.13 1.87 37.58
C PHE A 908 27.18 3.18 38.40
N SER A 909 25.99 3.63 38.84
CA SER A 909 25.81 4.74 39.74
C SER A 909 24.60 4.46 40.61
N PHE A 910 24.77 4.68 41.92
CA PHE A 910 23.69 4.46 42.90
C PHE A 910 23.60 5.67 43.84
N PRO A 911 22.42 5.97 44.41
CA PRO A 911 22.25 7.13 45.29
C PRO A 911 22.88 6.96 46.66
N GLU A 912 23.27 5.75 47.00
CA GLU A 912 23.78 5.41 48.35
C GLU A 912 25.30 5.26 48.37
N ASN A 913 25.95 5.78 49.41
CA ASN A 913 27.36 5.54 49.68
C ASN A 913 27.45 4.37 50.65
N THR A 914 27.72 3.15 50.15
CA THR A 914 27.66 1.90 50.93
C THR A 914 28.51 0.81 50.29
N ASP A 915 28.86 -0.17 51.12
CA ASP A 915 29.41 -1.43 50.59
C ASP A 915 28.31 -2.27 50.00
N ALA A 916 28.58 -2.85 48.82
CA ALA A 916 27.70 -3.80 48.17
C ALA A 916 28.51 -4.96 47.60
N ASN A 917 27.87 -6.10 47.38
CA ASN A 917 28.49 -7.20 46.69
C ASN A 917 28.14 -7.12 45.19
N PHE A 918 29.12 -7.01 44.29
CA PHE A 918 28.93 -7.33 42.90
C PHE A 918 28.71 -8.84 42.75
N ILE A 919 27.63 -9.23 42.09
CA ILE A 919 27.21 -10.64 41.91
C ILE A 919 26.94 -10.91 40.44
N MET A 920 27.27 -12.13 40.01
CA MET A 920 26.92 -12.63 38.68
C MET A 920 26.39 -14.07 38.75
N TYR A 921 25.33 -14.35 38.05
CA TYR A 921 24.68 -15.66 37.97
C TYR A 921 24.67 -16.14 36.51
N ASN A 922 24.74 -17.45 36.29
CA ASN A 922 24.44 -18.02 35.00
C ASN A 922 22.92 -18.11 34.74
N ALA A 923 22.51 -18.58 33.53
CA ALA A 923 21.11 -18.73 33.14
C ALA A 923 20.30 -19.69 34.05
N PHE A 924 20.97 -20.56 34.82
CA PHE A 924 20.36 -21.52 35.75
C PHE A 924 20.27 -20.96 37.18
N GLY A 925 20.64 -19.70 37.39
CA GLY A 925 20.60 -19.05 38.72
C GLY A 925 21.76 -19.42 39.65
N GLN A 926 22.82 -20.10 39.16
CA GLN A 926 23.99 -20.44 39.98
C GLN A 926 24.93 -19.22 40.00
N LEU A 927 25.41 -18.90 41.16
CA LEU A 927 26.36 -17.81 41.42
C LEU A 927 27.73 -18.19 40.81
N VAL A 928 28.21 -17.38 39.86
CA VAL A 928 29.50 -17.60 39.16
C VAL A 928 30.55 -16.57 39.55
N MET A 929 30.14 -15.43 40.16
CA MET A 929 31.07 -14.41 40.65
C MET A 929 30.44 -13.62 41.80
N LYS A 930 31.24 -13.33 42.81
CA LYS A 930 30.88 -12.45 43.95
C LYS A 930 32.12 -11.69 44.41
N GLU A 931 31.99 -10.36 44.54
CA GLU A 931 33.08 -9.49 44.98
C GLU A 931 32.52 -8.28 45.70
N GLN A 932 33.16 -7.85 46.81
CA GLN A 932 32.74 -6.66 47.54
C GLN A 932 33.23 -5.40 46.81
N VAL A 933 32.38 -4.40 46.67
CA VAL A 933 32.62 -3.14 46.01
C VAL A 933 32.08 -1.99 46.86
N LEU A 934 32.89 -0.96 47.07
CA LEU A 934 32.45 0.29 47.68
C LEU A 934 31.74 1.17 46.63
N LEU A 935 30.51 1.51 46.88
CA LEU A 935 29.72 2.38 45.99
C LEU A 935 29.82 3.82 46.51
N ALA A 936 30.17 4.74 45.61
CA ALA A 936 30.16 6.18 45.89
C ALA A 936 28.83 6.78 45.44
N SER A 937 28.15 7.50 46.34
CA SER A 937 26.83 8.09 46.09
C SER A 937 26.82 9.00 44.88
N ASN A 938 25.91 8.74 43.92
CA ASN A 938 25.67 9.51 42.72
C ASN A 938 26.91 9.75 41.83
N GLN A 939 27.95 8.91 41.97
CA GLN A 939 29.12 8.94 41.10
C GLN A 939 29.08 7.79 40.10
N LEU A 940 29.37 8.07 38.84
CA LEU A 940 29.54 7.04 37.84
C LEU A 940 30.86 6.30 38.09
N GLN A 941 30.75 5.05 38.44
CA GLN A 941 31.87 4.14 38.70
C GLN A 941 31.96 3.11 37.60
N GLN A 942 33.13 2.54 37.39
CA GLN A 942 33.38 1.49 36.44
C GLN A 942 34.12 0.33 37.08
N LYS A 943 33.69 -0.90 36.78
CA LYS A 943 34.35 -2.13 37.18
C LYS A 943 34.62 -3.01 35.98
N ARG A 944 35.88 -3.27 35.70
CA ARG A 944 36.23 -4.23 34.65
C ARG A 944 36.13 -5.65 35.19
N VAL A 945 35.40 -6.51 34.50
CA VAL A 945 35.13 -7.89 34.85
C VAL A 945 35.75 -8.81 33.84
N ASP A 946 36.60 -9.73 34.29
CA ASP A 946 37.17 -10.78 33.44
C ASP A 946 36.15 -11.93 33.32
N ILE A 947 35.68 -12.15 32.08
CA ILE A 947 34.71 -13.17 31.74
C ILE A 947 35.35 -14.28 30.85
N SER A 948 36.65 -14.28 30.69
CA SER A 948 37.38 -15.20 29.85
C SER A 948 37.20 -16.68 30.25
N LYS A 949 36.92 -16.97 31.50
CA LYS A 949 36.68 -18.33 32.00
C LYS A 949 35.24 -18.79 32.00
N LEU A 950 34.28 -17.89 31.65
CA LEU A 950 32.86 -18.22 31.54
C LEU A 950 32.53 -18.72 30.13
N GLY A 951 31.62 -19.66 30.02
CA GLY A 951 31.15 -20.20 28.74
C GLY A 951 30.24 -19.19 28.00
N ASP A 952 30.00 -19.48 26.71
CA ASP A 952 29.01 -18.71 25.95
C ASP A 952 27.61 -18.87 26.55
N GLY A 953 26.86 -17.79 26.61
CA GLY A 953 25.54 -17.82 27.18
C GLY A 953 25.07 -16.50 27.79
N ILE A 954 23.91 -16.58 28.45
CA ILE A 954 23.29 -15.46 29.14
C ILE A 954 23.68 -15.54 30.63
N TYR A 955 24.10 -14.40 31.16
CA TYR A 955 24.43 -14.21 32.55
C TYR A 955 23.64 -12.99 33.10
N PHE A 956 23.37 -13.00 34.38
CA PHE A 956 22.74 -11.90 35.11
C PHE A 956 23.73 -11.34 36.12
N PHE A 957 24.07 -10.08 36.02
CA PHE A 957 25.06 -9.41 36.86
C PHE A 957 24.44 -8.22 37.59
N GLY A 958 24.99 -7.84 38.70
CA GLY A 958 24.51 -6.65 39.40
C GLY A 958 25.08 -6.49 40.82
N PHE A 959 24.41 -5.72 41.66
CA PHE A 959 24.82 -5.41 43.02
C PHE A 959 23.77 -5.85 44.04
N GLN A 960 24.26 -6.49 45.08
CA GLN A 960 23.47 -6.84 46.26
C GLN A 960 23.90 -5.95 47.42
N PHE A 961 23.02 -5.12 47.91
CA PHE A 961 23.21 -4.17 49.00
C PHE A 961 23.06 -4.87 50.37
N ASN A 962 23.62 -4.26 51.38
CA ASN A 962 23.56 -4.83 52.77
C ASN A 962 22.14 -4.95 53.31
N ASN A 963 21.19 -4.17 52.80
CA ASN A 963 19.76 -4.25 53.17
C ASN A 963 19.00 -5.36 52.43
N GLY A 964 19.70 -6.19 51.66
CA GLY A 964 19.12 -7.29 50.87
C GLY A 964 18.56 -6.90 49.50
N LYS A 965 18.47 -5.59 49.19
CA LYS A 965 18.06 -5.10 47.86
C LYS A 965 19.04 -5.55 46.77
N ARG A 966 18.57 -5.87 45.59
CA ARG A 966 19.39 -6.23 44.44
C ARG A 966 19.01 -5.37 43.23
N VAL A 967 20.01 -4.96 42.46
CA VAL A 967 19.88 -4.35 41.17
C VAL A 967 20.63 -5.24 40.18
N ILE A 968 19.96 -5.78 39.20
CA ILE A 968 20.48 -6.81 38.28
C ILE A 968 20.18 -6.42 36.84
N ASP A 969 21.16 -6.68 35.96
CA ASP A 969 21.03 -6.53 34.52
C ASP A 969 21.58 -7.78 33.79
N LYS A 970 21.43 -7.84 32.49
CA LYS A 970 21.76 -8.99 31.63
C LYS A 970 23.09 -8.79 30.89
N LEU A 971 23.95 -9.79 30.90
CA LEU A 971 25.16 -9.85 30.08
C LEU A 971 25.09 -11.07 29.17
N VAL A 972 25.39 -10.89 27.89
CA VAL A 972 25.60 -11.98 26.94
C VAL A 972 27.10 -12.20 26.76
N ILE A 973 27.56 -13.42 26.86
CA ILE A 973 28.93 -13.83 26.56
C ILE A 973 28.93 -14.62 25.27
N SER A 974 29.74 -14.17 24.29
CA SER A 974 29.91 -14.83 23.01
C SER A 974 31.39 -14.73 22.64
N LYS A 975 32.09 -15.86 22.61
CA LYS A 975 33.53 -15.95 22.35
C LYS A 975 33.88 -16.16 20.90
#